data_31b77557c859795b61fd57ac56a1d535
#
_entry.id   31b77557c859795b61fd57ac56a1d535
#
_cell.length_a   1.000
_cell.length_b   1.000
_cell.length_c   1.000
_cell.angle_alpha   90.00
_cell.angle_beta   90.00
_cell.angle_gamma   90.00
#
_symmetry.space_group_name_H-M   'P 1'
#
loop_
_entity.id
_entity.type
_entity.pdbx_description
1 polymer ?
#
loop_
_entity_poly.entity_id
_entity_poly.type
_entity_poly.pdbx_seq_one_letter_code
_entity_poly.pdbx_strand_id
1 'polypeptide(L)'
;MKKSMFTLLLVGLMIGLQAKPVDVETAKSLGIKFMNTNTSIKSAQADLAYTAFTEDGQACFYVFRMQPKGFVIVSADDRAKPVLGYSTESAFSDEIPEGLESFFRNYRAGFTDLFASGDPRPDEAVRDWERLAATGKINNERITRELPQLLTSTWNQSALYNRRCPEDEEGPDGHVYAGCVATAMSQIMYFWQWPHVGRGAYIYDLWPYGQIAASFEDAHYRYELMPDFLDWTSTDEEIDAVALLQYHAGVSVEMGYSPNGSGAFTQRVPDALSQFFLYDPAMEIRYRDWCSDPEWNEMLRENLDENMPLYYSASGNDGGHAFVCDGYDMNDMFHFNWGWQGFDNGYYAVNAFYLSNYSFPEGHAAIFGIAPDYYPYCFCPAGLTDVQVVPVAEGTNRITLTSPSMNVGEWDIEMTDSIVFMRNNEVVHTEYNVPAGIQVSFDDNDALGINHYCVYAFSSEYQGRVAKDTVMNGPTCTLNFHLHDSVGDGWTYPSLSVIDSRGIAIARLGLTEGYDATVKVDVPMFDEVAVHWAYGFGSSYETSFEIYDWDGRHLYTSEPFVMIGELCSVYVDCSDDVTENEQEAVSVYPNPTRSQIVIEGMEVAQVEVYNALGQQVMTSQEQIVDLSALETGVYFVRIESIDGQVSFEKVMKQ
;
A
#
# COMPACT_ATOMS: atom_id res chain seq x y z
N MET A 1 -29.00 58.03 -22.25
CA MET A 1 -28.32 56.78 -22.63
C MET A 1 -27.18 56.34 -21.72
N LYS A 2 -26.39 57.24 -21.09
CA LYS A 2 -25.27 56.83 -20.19
C LYS A 2 -25.67 56.23 -18.83
N LYS A 3 -26.85 56.53 -18.26
CA LYS A 3 -27.31 55.98 -16.99
C LYS A 3 -27.84 54.53 -17.10
N SER A 4 -28.38 54.14 -18.27
CA SER A 4 -28.93 52.79 -18.46
C SER A 4 -27.82 51.75 -18.69
N MET A 5 -26.67 52.16 -19.28
CA MET A 5 -25.53 51.27 -19.52
C MET A 5 -24.75 50.94 -18.24
N PHE A 6 -24.73 51.86 -17.25
CA PHE A 6 -24.06 51.63 -15.98
C PHE A 6 -24.85 50.65 -15.08
N THR A 7 -26.20 50.69 -15.17
CA THR A 7 -27.05 49.75 -14.43
C THR A 7 -26.97 48.33 -15.01
N LEU A 8 -26.82 48.17 -16.33
CA LEU A 8 -26.62 46.84 -16.93
C LEU A 8 -25.26 46.25 -16.60
N LEU A 9 -24.20 47.07 -16.46
CA LEU A 9 -22.86 46.62 -16.08
C LEU A 9 -22.82 46.16 -14.59
N LEU A 10 -23.54 46.84 -13.71
CA LEU A 10 -23.62 46.44 -12.28
C LEU A 10 -24.45 45.16 -12.08
N VAL A 11 -25.52 44.95 -12.86
CA VAL A 11 -26.31 43.71 -12.82
C VAL A 11 -25.52 42.54 -13.43
N GLY A 12 -24.70 42.76 -14.46
CA GLY A 12 -23.82 41.76 -15.02
C GLY A 12 -22.68 41.33 -14.06
N LEU A 13 -22.16 42.24 -13.22
CA LEU A 13 -21.16 41.93 -12.20
C LEU A 13 -21.79 41.19 -11.00
N MET A 14 -23.07 41.44 -10.66
CA MET A 14 -23.73 40.68 -9.57
C MET A 14 -24.13 39.25 -9.92
N ILE A 15 -24.31 38.94 -11.22
CA ILE A 15 -24.62 37.56 -11.65
C ILE A 15 -23.42 36.61 -11.50
N GLY A 16 -22.20 37.14 -11.51
CA GLY A 16 -20.97 36.37 -11.29
C GLY A 16 -20.64 36.04 -9.83
N LEU A 17 -21.29 36.69 -8.86
CA LEU A 17 -21.04 36.54 -7.42
C LEU A 17 -22.09 35.68 -6.71
N GLN A 18 -23.11 35.20 -7.40
CA GLN A 18 -24.16 34.39 -6.81
C GLN A 18 -23.70 32.94 -6.71
N ALA A 19 -23.72 32.40 -5.49
CA ALA A 19 -23.48 30.99 -5.19
C ALA A 19 -24.40 30.08 -5.99
N LYS A 20 -23.89 28.95 -6.45
CA LYS A 20 -24.66 27.97 -7.22
C LYS A 20 -24.46 26.58 -6.66
N PRO A 21 -25.56 25.84 -6.40
CA PRO A 21 -25.46 24.42 -6.20
C PRO A 21 -24.78 23.75 -7.41
N VAL A 22 -23.92 22.80 -7.14
CA VAL A 22 -23.29 21.94 -8.16
C VAL A 22 -24.10 20.65 -8.22
N ASP A 23 -24.67 20.36 -9.38
CA ASP A 23 -25.43 19.12 -9.56
C ASP A 23 -24.50 17.90 -9.68
N VAL A 24 -25.07 16.71 -9.44
CA VAL A 24 -24.32 15.47 -9.38
C VAL A 24 -23.57 15.14 -10.70
N GLU A 25 -24.16 15.44 -11.85
CA GLU A 25 -23.54 15.15 -13.15
C GLU A 25 -22.36 16.12 -13.44
N THR A 26 -22.51 17.36 -13.06
CA THR A 26 -21.41 18.35 -13.13
C THR A 26 -20.27 17.94 -12.19
N ALA A 27 -20.59 17.59 -10.94
CA ALA A 27 -19.61 17.12 -9.95
C ALA A 27 -18.89 15.86 -10.43
N LYS A 28 -19.61 14.88 -10.96
CA LYS A 28 -19.06 13.65 -11.55
C LYS A 28 -18.06 13.94 -12.67
N SER A 29 -18.46 14.79 -13.63
CA SER A 29 -17.59 15.15 -14.76
C SER A 29 -16.30 15.83 -14.31
N LEU A 30 -16.39 16.72 -13.30
CA LEU A 30 -15.23 17.42 -12.74
C LEU A 30 -14.34 16.48 -11.92
N GLY A 31 -14.92 15.57 -11.15
CA GLY A 31 -14.21 14.54 -10.40
C GLY A 31 -13.40 13.62 -11.34
N ILE A 32 -14.01 13.09 -12.39
CA ILE A 32 -13.33 12.29 -13.42
C ILE A 32 -12.17 13.09 -14.03
N LYS A 33 -12.41 14.36 -14.37
CA LYS A 33 -11.38 15.22 -14.96
C LYS A 33 -10.22 15.46 -13.99
N PHE A 34 -10.49 15.68 -12.70
CA PHE A 34 -9.49 15.83 -11.65
C PHE A 34 -8.63 14.58 -11.54
N MET A 35 -9.23 13.40 -11.37
CA MET A 35 -8.52 12.13 -11.24
C MET A 35 -7.64 11.85 -12.46
N ASN A 36 -8.17 11.99 -13.65
CA ASN A 36 -7.42 11.79 -14.90
C ASN A 36 -6.23 12.75 -15.08
N THR A 37 -6.26 13.91 -14.43
CA THR A 37 -5.20 14.92 -14.57
C THR A 37 -4.13 14.78 -13.50
N ASN A 38 -4.52 14.50 -12.25
CA ASN A 38 -3.63 14.57 -11.09
C ASN A 38 -3.13 13.21 -10.60
N THR A 39 -3.67 12.11 -11.12
CA THR A 39 -3.29 10.75 -10.70
C THR A 39 -2.87 9.88 -11.88
N SER A 40 -2.35 8.69 -11.58
CA SER A 40 -2.06 7.66 -12.60
C SER A 40 -3.33 6.98 -13.13
N ILE A 41 -4.44 7.07 -12.39
CA ILE A 41 -5.73 6.48 -12.77
C ILE A 41 -6.30 7.24 -13.97
N LYS A 42 -6.65 6.50 -15.02
CA LYS A 42 -7.28 7.05 -16.23
C LYS A 42 -8.64 6.41 -16.41
N SER A 43 -9.66 7.09 -15.91
CA SER A 43 -11.04 6.61 -15.95
C SER A 43 -11.91 7.46 -16.90
N ALA A 44 -12.80 6.78 -17.60
CA ALA A 44 -13.88 7.43 -18.35
C ALA A 44 -15.25 7.33 -17.63
N GLN A 45 -15.31 6.54 -16.55
CA GLN A 45 -16.54 6.23 -15.81
C GLN A 45 -16.31 6.41 -14.32
N ALA A 46 -17.37 6.82 -13.63
CA ALA A 46 -17.42 6.88 -12.18
C ALA A 46 -18.87 6.69 -11.74
N ASP A 47 -19.08 6.06 -10.60
CA ASP A 47 -20.41 5.81 -10.05
C ASP A 47 -20.60 6.58 -8.75
N LEU A 48 -21.82 7.09 -8.51
CA LEU A 48 -22.14 7.80 -7.29
C LEU A 48 -22.25 6.78 -6.14
N ALA A 49 -21.29 6.81 -5.22
CA ALA A 49 -21.26 5.95 -4.05
C ALA A 49 -21.98 6.54 -2.85
N TYR A 50 -21.81 7.85 -2.63
CA TYR A 50 -22.35 8.49 -1.44
C TYR A 50 -22.72 9.94 -1.71
N THR A 51 -23.77 10.42 -1.04
CA THR A 51 -24.16 11.84 -1.00
C THR A 51 -24.33 12.28 0.44
N ALA A 52 -23.53 13.23 0.87
CA ALA A 52 -23.71 13.86 2.18
C ALA A 52 -24.76 14.96 2.12
N PHE A 53 -25.62 14.96 3.11
CA PHE A 53 -26.69 15.96 3.25
C PHE A 53 -26.59 16.68 4.59
N THR A 54 -27.04 17.95 4.63
CA THR A 54 -27.39 18.62 5.88
C THR A 54 -28.68 18.00 6.47
N GLU A 55 -29.01 18.34 7.72
CA GLU A 55 -30.26 17.90 8.33
C GLU A 55 -31.50 18.39 7.54
N ASP A 56 -31.43 19.53 6.89
CA ASP A 56 -32.47 20.08 6.03
C ASP A 56 -32.51 19.45 4.62
N GLY A 57 -31.68 18.45 4.33
CA GLY A 57 -31.68 17.70 3.09
C GLY A 57 -30.99 18.40 1.90
N GLN A 58 -30.16 19.42 2.15
CA GLN A 58 -29.32 20.02 1.11
C GLN A 58 -28.04 19.21 0.92
N ALA A 59 -27.66 18.90 -0.33
CA ALA A 59 -26.43 18.18 -0.64
C ALA A 59 -25.20 19.03 -0.27
N CYS A 60 -24.25 18.42 0.44
CA CYS A 60 -22.98 19.00 0.84
C CYS A 60 -21.86 18.63 -0.13
N PHE A 61 -21.73 17.34 -0.39
CA PHE A 61 -20.74 16.80 -1.30
C PHE A 61 -21.19 15.42 -1.82
N TYR A 62 -20.54 14.99 -2.88
CA TYR A 62 -20.73 13.68 -3.53
C TYR A 62 -19.42 12.90 -3.49
N VAL A 63 -19.49 11.59 -3.27
CA VAL A 63 -18.39 10.67 -3.45
C VAL A 63 -18.64 9.82 -4.68
N PHE A 64 -17.70 9.79 -5.58
CA PHE A 64 -17.76 8.98 -6.80
C PHE A 64 -16.67 7.92 -6.76
N ARG A 65 -17.05 6.65 -6.84
CA ARG A 65 -16.11 5.55 -7.11
C ARG A 65 -15.63 5.68 -8.56
N MET A 66 -14.31 5.58 -8.75
CA MET A 66 -13.66 5.69 -10.05
C MET A 66 -13.42 4.31 -10.62
N GLN A 67 -13.49 4.13 -11.92
CA GLN A 67 -13.13 2.87 -12.56
C GLN A 67 -11.79 3.02 -13.30
N PRO A 68 -10.83 2.08 -13.16
CA PRO A 68 -10.93 0.78 -12.48
C PRO A 68 -10.61 0.81 -10.98
N LYS A 69 -10.25 1.94 -10.36
CA LYS A 69 -9.84 2.02 -8.95
C LYS A 69 -9.92 3.45 -8.42
N GLY A 70 -10.17 3.58 -7.11
CA GLY A 70 -10.12 4.84 -6.39
C GLY A 70 -11.46 5.53 -6.27
N PHE A 71 -11.47 6.68 -5.63
CA PHE A 71 -12.65 7.54 -5.51
C PHE A 71 -12.27 9.02 -5.49
N VAL A 72 -13.26 9.89 -5.66
CA VAL A 72 -13.11 11.34 -5.54
C VAL A 72 -14.32 11.95 -4.83
N ILE A 73 -14.06 12.89 -3.94
CA ILE A 73 -15.06 13.64 -3.19
C ILE A 73 -15.18 15.05 -3.78
N VAL A 74 -16.33 15.40 -4.29
CA VAL A 74 -16.60 16.68 -4.95
C VAL A 74 -17.69 17.46 -4.22
N SER A 75 -17.45 18.74 -3.93
CA SER A 75 -18.41 19.61 -3.28
C SER A 75 -19.68 19.81 -4.10
N ALA A 76 -20.83 19.90 -3.41
CA ALA A 76 -22.13 20.20 -4.03
C ALA A 76 -22.47 21.71 -4.05
N ASP A 77 -21.55 22.58 -3.62
CA ASP A 77 -21.72 24.04 -3.63
C ASP A 77 -20.42 24.74 -4.07
N ASP A 78 -20.52 25.68 -4.99
CA ASP A 78 -19.38 26.34 -5.61
C ASP A 78 -18.68 27.40 -4.72
N ARG A 79 -19.13 27.58 -3.48
CA ARG A 79 -18.46 28.39 -2.45
C ARG A 79 -17.40 27.62 -1.68
N ALA A 80 -17.48 26.28 -1.68
CA ALA A 80 -16.50 25.40 -1.05
C ALA A 80 -15.38 25.02 -2.02
N LYS A 81 -14.32 24.40 -1.51
CA LYS A 81 -13.27 23.80 -2.36
C LYS A 81 -13.88 22.74 -3.28
N PRO A 82 -13.50 22.70 -4.56
CA PRO A 82 -14.17 21.83 -5.54
C PRO A 82 -13.95 20.33 -5.26
N VAL A 83 -12.76 19.94 -4.81
CA VAL A 83 -12.44 18.57 -4.42
C VAL A 83 -12.03 18.56 -2.95
N LEU A 84 -12.63 17.65 -2.18
CA LEU A 84 -12.40 17.52 -0.73
C LEU A 84 -11.53 16.34 -0.37
N GLY A 85 -11.36 15.40 -1.28
CA GLY A 85 -10.50 14.25 -1.10
C GLY A 85 -10.54 13.30 -2.30
N TYR A 86 -9.58 12.40 -2.35
CA TYR A 86 -9.53 11.32 -3.33
C TYR A 86 -8.63 10.19 -2.85
N SER A 87 -8.82 9.02 -3.40
CA SER A 87 -7.92 7.88 -3.24
C SER A 87 -7.53 7.30 -4.59
N THR A 88 -6.32 6.74 -4.64
CA THR A 88 -5.83 5.89 -5.74
C THR A 88 -5.51 4.48 -5.24
N GLU A 89 -5.80 4.19 -3.98
CA GLU A 89 -5.38 2.98 -3.29
C GLU A 89 -6.52 1.98 -3.09
N SER A 90 -7.70 2.49 -2.77
CA SER A 90 -8.90 1.69 -2.53
C SER A 90 -10.14 2.34 -3.14
N ALA A 91 -11.18 1.55 -3.39
CA ALA A 91 -12.52 2.05 -3.63
C ALA A 91 -13.08 2.70 -2.35
N PHE A 92 -14.12 3.51 -2.48
CA PHE A 92 -14.84 4.04 -1.33
C PHE A 92 -15.68 2.93 -0.69
N SER A 93 -15.46 2.66 0.59
CA SER A 93 -16.14 1.59 1.32
C SER A 93 -17.58 1.95 1.69
N ASP A 94 -18.43 0.92 1.87
CA ASP A 94 -19.79 1.11 2.36
C ASP A 94 -19.81 1.41 3.88
N GLU A 95 -18.81 0.88 4.61
CA GLU A 95 -18.56 1.20 6.02
C GLU A 95 -17.44 2.24 6.12
N ILE A 96 -17.83 3.48 6.34
CA ILE A 96 -16.88 4.61 6.43
C ILE A 96 -16.07 4.51 7.72
N PRO A 97 -14.71 4.49 7.65
CA PRO A 97 -13.87 4.54 8.84
C PRO A 97 -14.20 5.74 9.75
N GLU A 98 -14.22 5.53 11.08
CA GLU A 98 -14.60 6.60 12.03
C GLU A 98 -13.73 7.87 11.89
N GLY A 99 -12.46 7.72 11.55
CA GLY A 99 -11.57 8.84 11.26
C GLY A 99 -12.05 9.67 10.07
N LEU A 100 -12.43 9.02 8.98
CA LEU A 100 -13.00 9.69 7.79
C LEU A 100 -14.38 10.27 8.09
N GLU A 101 -15.23 9.56 8.84
CA GLU A 101 -16.54 10.07 9.25
C GLU A 101 -16.41 11.34 10.09
N SER A 102 -15.35 11.49 10.90
CA SER A 102 -15.09 12.75 11.62
C SER A 102 -14.85 13.93 10.68
N PHE A 103 -14.11 13.71 9.58
CA PHE A 103 -13.95 14.72 8.51
C PHE A 103 -15.29 15.04 7.85
N PHE A 104 -16.08 14.03 7.55
CA PHE A 104 -17.42 14.23 6.96
C PHE A 104 -18.38 14.99 7.88
N ARG A 105 -18.32 14.76 9.20
CA ARG A 105 -19.09 15.54 10.19
C ARG A 105 -18.66 17.01 10.17
N ASN A 106 -17.36 17.28 10.14
CA ASN A 106 -16.84 18.64 10.03
C ASN A 106 -17.26 19.30 8.71
N TYR A 107 -17.17 18.58 7.59
CA TYR A 107 -17.63 19.12 6.31
C TYR A 107 -19.13 19.42 6.33
N ARG A 108 -19.99 18.49 6.78
CA ARG A 108 -21.45 18.71 6.88
C ARG A 108 -21.80 19.90 7.76
N ALA A 109 -21.15 20.04 8.92
CA ALA A 109 -21.36 21.19 9.82
C ALA A 109 -21.00 22.51 9.14
N GLY A 110 -19.83 22.59 8.52
CA GLY A 110 -19.42 23.78 7.79
C GLY A 110 -20.30 24.10 6.59
N PHE A 111 -20.81 23.09 5.86
CA PHE A 111 -21.81 23.31 4.79
C PHE A 111 -23.13 23.82 5.36
N THR A 112 -23.57 23.36 6.53
CA THR A 112 -24.77 23.87 7.21
C THR A 112 -24.60 25.34 7.51
N ASP A 113 -23.48 25.76 8.08
CA ASP A 113 -23.17 27.17 8.35
C ASP A 113 -23.06 27.98 7.06
N LEU A 114 -22.40 27.45 6.01
CA LEU A 114 -22.27 28.08 4.71
C LEU A 114 -23.64 28.36 4.07
N PHE A 115 -24.57 27.41 4.16
CA PHE A 115 -25.92 27.59 3.62
C PHE A 115 -26.73 28.60 4.43
N ALA A 116 -26.53 28.65 5.75
CA ALA A 116 -27.21 29.58 6.64
C ALA A 116 -26.65 31.02 6.54
N SER A 117 -25.35 31.19 6.29
CA SER A 117 -24.69 32.51 6.30
C SER A 117 -25.11 33.40 5.13
N GLY A 118 -25.48 32.82 4.00
CA GLY A 118 -25.73 33.56 2.76
C GLY A 118 -24.49 34.25 2.20
N ASP A 119 -23.31 33.84 2.59
CA ASP A 119 -22.03 34.40 2.13
C ASP A 119 -21.88 34.32 0.60
N PRO A 120 -21.31 35.35 -0.01
CA PRO A 120 -21.02 35.32 -1.45
C PRO A 120 -19.92 34.30 -1.73
N ARG A 121 -19.89 33.85 -2.96
CA ARG A 121 -18.80 32.96 -3.45
C ARG A 121 -17.44 33.66 -3.33
N PRO A 122 -16.47 33.10 -2.60
CA PRO A 122 -15.11 33.67 -2.50
C PRO A 122 -14.39 33.72 -3.84
N ASP A 123 -13.55 34.74 -4.06
CA ASP A 123 -12.76 34.84 -5.32
C ASP A 123 -11.83 33.64 -5.51
N GLU A 124 -11.36 33.02 -4.43
CA GLU A 124 -10.54 31.80 -4.46
C GLU A 124 -11.36 30.62 -4.98
N ALA A 125 -12.58 30.44 -4.48
CA ALA A 125 -13.49 29.43 -4.99
C ALA A 125 -13.75 29.59 -6.50
N VAL A 126 -14.01 30.83 -6.95
CA VAL A 126 -14.20 31.12 -8.38
C VAL A 126 -13.00 30.62 -9.20
N ARG A 127 -11.79 30.97 -8.76
CA ARG A 127 -10.56 30.58 -9.47
C ARG A 127 -10.37 29.07 -9.51
N ASP A 128 -10.60 28.38 -8.40
CA ASP A 128 -10.35 26.95 -8.29
C ASP A 128 -11.36 26.13 -9.11
N TRP A 129 -12.66 26.48 -9.04
CA TRP A 129 -13.67 25.84 -9.88
C TRP A 129 -13.47 26.09 -11.39
N GLU A 130 -13.13 27.33 -11.78
CA GLU A 130 -12.83 27.65 -13.18
C GLU A 130 -11.57 26.91 -13.67
N ARG A 131 -10.54 26.82 -12.83
CA ARG A 131 -9.30 26.08 -13.14
C ARG A 131 -9.55 24.58 -13.26
N LEU A 132 -10.28 23.99 -12.31
CA LEU A 132 -10.69 22.60 -12.38
C LEU A 132 -11.46 22.32 -13.68
N ALA A 133 -12.46 23.14 -13.99
CA ALA A 133 -13.24 23.00 -15.21
C ALA A 133 -12.40 23.15 -16.49
N ALA A 134 -11.44 24.06 -16.51
CA ALA A 134 -10.59 24.28 -17.68
C ALA A 134 -9.49 23.21 -17.82
N THR A 135 -8.79 22.88 -16.74
CA THR A 135 -7.52 22.15 -16.78
C THR A 135 -7.54 20.79 -16.07
N GLY A 136 -8.54 20.51 -15.22
CA GLY A 136 -8.56 19.34 -14.33
C GLY A 136 -7.70 19.52 -13.07
N LYS A 137 -7.09 20.67 -12.84
CA LYS A 137 -6.21 20.94 -11.67
C LYS A 137 -6.86 21.93 -10.73
N ILE A 138 -6.56 21.80 -9.43
CA ILE A 138 -6.96 22.76 -8.39
C ILE A 138 -5.77 23.60 -7.94
N ASN A 139 -4.61 23.36 -8.38
CA ASN A 139 -3.28 23.81 -8.01
C ASN A 139 -3.23 25.03 -7.06
N ASN A 140 -2.72 24.83 -5.85
CA ASN A 140 -2.25 25.90 -4.97
C ASN A 140 -0.81 26.27 -5.41
N GLU A 141 -0.62 27.46 -6.00
CA GLU A 141 0.71 27.93 -6.45
C GLU A 141 1.76 28.00 -5.33
N ARG A 142 1.32 27.85 -4.06
CA ARG A 142 2.20 27.82 -2.90
C ARG A 142 2.85 26.46 -2.67
N ILE A 143 2.23 25.37 -3.16
CA ILE A 143 2.76 24.02 -3.02
C ILE A 143 3.65 23.72 -4.23
N THR A 144 4.94 23.57 -3.99
CA THR A 144 5.96 23.38 -5.04
C THR A 144 6.50 21.95 -5.09
N ARG A 145 6.17 21.13 -4.11
CA ARG A 145 6.51 19.70 -4.05
C ARG A 145 5.38 18.90 -3.42
N GLU A 146 5.37 17.63 -3.62
CA GLU A 146 4.52 16.65 -2.96
C GLU A 146 5.39 15.66 -2.19
N LEU A 147 4.83 15.02 -1.19
CA LEU A 147 5.42 13.90 -0.48
C LEU A 147 4.45 12.74 -0.54
N PRO A 148 4.76 11.65 -1.26
CA PRO A 148 3.96 10.43 -1.23
C PRO A 148 3.83 9.89 0.20
N GLN A 149 2.87 9.00 0.43
CA GLN A 149 2.72 8.35 1.72
C GLN A 149 4.04 7.70 2.18
N LEU A 150 4.38 7.92 3.44
CA LEU A 150 5.58 7.37 4.07
C LEU A 150 5.38 5.93 4.54
N LEU A 151 4.18 5.60 5.00
CA LEU A 151 3.85 4.29 5.53
C LEU A 151 3.54 3.31 4.40
N THR A 152 4.05 2.08 4.53
CA THR A 152 3.65 0.94 3.70
C THR A 152 2.59 0.09 4.39
N SER A 153 2.53 0.16 5.73
CA SER A 153 1.58 -0.63 6.52
C SER A 153 0.16 -0.14 6.36
N THR A 154 -0.78 -1.10 6.32
CA THR A 154 -2.21 -0.86 6.30
C THR A 154 -2.90 -1.64 7.43
N TRP A 155 -2.36 -1.52 8.65
CA TRP A 155 -2.82 -2.32 9.78
C TRP A 155 -4.22 -1.95 10.26
N ASN A 156 -4.83 -2.93 10.95
CA ASN A 156 -6.15 -2.84 11.55
C ASN A 156 -6.06 -3.00 13.08
N GLN A 157 -7.18 -2.91 13.77
CA GLN A 157 -7.28 -3.07 15.22
C GLN A 157 -8.15 -4.28 15.65
N SER A 158 -8.70 -5.02 14.68
CA SER A 158 -9.61 -6.16 14.90
C SER A 158 -8.88 -7.51 14.83
N ALA A 159 -9.57 -8.57 14.44
CA ALA A 159 -9.04 -9.94 14.34
C ALA A 159 -7.62 -10.03 13.77
N LEU A 160 -6.81 -10.92 14.28
CA LEU A 160 -5.37 -11.10 14.07
C LEU A 160 -4.52 -10.04 14.80
N TYR A 161 -4.82 -8.75 14.58
CA TYR A 161 -4.11 -7.63 15.19
C TYR A 161 -4.33 -7.52 16.71
N ASN A 162 -5.48 -8.00 17.20
CA ASN A 162 -5.88 -7.99 18.60
C ASN A 162 -5.51 -9.28 19.38
N ARG A 163 -4.82 -10.22 18.75
CA ARG A 163 -4.52 -11.57 19.30
C ARG A 163 -3.92 -11.58 20.70
N ARG A 164 -3.22 -10.53 21.08
CA ARG A 164 -2.59 -10.35 22.41
C ARG A 164 -3.44 -9.53 23.38
N CYS A 165 -4.53 -8.97 22.93
CA CYS A 165 -5.45 -8.19 23.77
C CYS A 165 -6.27 -9.10 24.69
N PRO A 166 -6.93 -8.58 25.74
CA PRO A 166 -7.77 -9.37 26.63
C PRO A 166 -8.82 -10.19 25.88
N GLU A 167 -9.03 -11.42 26.35
CA GLU A 167 -10.05 -12.31 25.81
C GLU A 167 -11.45 -11.80 26.12
N ASP A 168 -12.34 -11.81 25.13
CA ASP A 168 -13.76 -11.49 25.26
C ASP A 168 -14.53 -12.10 24.09
N GLU A 169 -15.49 -12.99 24.41
CA GLU A 169 -16.30 -13.70 23.39
C GLU A 169 -17.17 -12.77 22.53
N GLU A 170 -17.45 -11.54 23.00
CA GLU A 170 -18.22 -10.53 22.25
C GLU A 170 -17.34 -9.74 21.28
N GLY A 171 -16.01 -9.86 21.39
CA GLY A 171 -15.05 -9.15 20.54
C GLY A 171 -14.65 -9.91 19.28
N PRO A 172 -13.97 -9.24 18.32
CA PRO A 172 -13.53 -9.86 17.08
C PRO A 172 -12.50 -10.95 17.36
N ASP A 173 -12.76 -12.14 16.84
CA ASP A 173 -11.95 -13.35 17.03
C ASP A 173 -11.71 -13.71 18.52
N GLY A 174 -12.71 -13.45 19.37
CA GLY A 174 -12.65 -13.80 20.81
C GLY A 174 -11.76 -12.88 21.65
N HIS A 175 -11.36 -11.73 21.16
CA HIS A 175 -10.57 -10.71 21.85
C HIS A 175 -11.19 -9.32 21.70
N VAL A 176 -10.90 -8.43 22.63
CA VAL A 176 -11.27 -7.00 22.50
C VAL A 176 -10.44 -6.34 21.39
N TYR A 177 -10.93 -5.22 20.83
CA TYR A 177 -10.15 -4.46 19.85
C TYR A 177 -8.81 -3.99 20.41
N ALA A 178 -7.75 -3.97 19.58
CA ALA A 178 -6.45 -3.41 19.97
C ALA A 178 -6.54 -1.89 20.22
N GLY A 179 -7.43 -1.20 19.50
CA GLY A 179 -7.72 0.22 19.64
C GLY A 179 -6.93 1.12 18.69
N CYS A 180 -7.62 2.11 18.14
CA CYS A 180 -7.08 2.99 17.11
C CYS A 180 -5.81 3.74 17.54
N VAL A 181 -5.69 4.13 18.82
CA VAL A 181 -4.50 4.78 19.37
C VAL A 181 -3.28 3.86 19.28
N ALA A 182 -3.45 2.59 19.69
CA ALA A 182 -2.39 1.58 19.61
C ALA A 182 -2.00 1.29 18.15
N THR A 183 -2.98 1.20 17.26
CA THR A 183 -2.75 0.96 15.82
C THR A 183 -1.97 2.11 15.19
N ALA A 184 -2.36 3.37 15.43
CA ALA A 184 -1.66 4.54 14.90
C ALA A 184 -0.22 4.63 15.43
N MET A 185 0.00 4.42 16.74
CA MET A 185 1.33 4.37 17.35
C MET A 185 2.18 3.26 16.71
N SER A 186 1.63 2.07 16.60
CA SER A 186 2.36 0.89 16.10
C SER A 186 2.76 1.02 14.63
N GLN A 187 1.91 1.61 13.78
CA GLN A 187 2.25 1.89 12.38
C GLN A 187 3.41 2.90 12.27
N ILE A 188 3.44 3.94 13.11
CA ILE A 188 4.56 4.89 13.16
C ILE A 188 5.83 4.18 13.68
N MET A 189 5.71 3.31 14.69
CA MET A 189 6.85 2.54 15.19
C MET A 189 7.37 1.56 14.13
N TYR A 190 6.50 0.93 13.36
CA TYR A 190 6.86 0.08 12.23
C TYR A 190 7.54 0.88 11.10
N PHE A 191 7.09 2.09 10.80
CA PHE A 191 7.77 2.97 9.84
C PHE A 191 9.21 3.25 10.27
N TRP A 192 9.46 3.55 11.56
CA TRP A 192 10.80 3.78 12.07
C TRP A 192 11.59 2.48 12.28
N GLN A 193 10.92 1.33 12.40
CA GLN A 193 11.47 0.06 12.86
C GLN A 193 12.21 0.22 14.20
N TRP A 194 11.58 0.92 15.16
CA TRP A 194 12.15 1.33 16.43
C TRP A 194 11.11 1.34 17.56
N PRO A 195 11.51 1.01 18.81
CA PRO A 195 12.76 0.36 19.22
C PRO A 195 12.71 -1.16 18.98
N HIS A 196 13.87 -1.83 18.97
CA HIS A 196 13.90 -3.29 18.97
C HIS A 196 13.60 -3.87 20.35
N VAL A 197 13.96 -3.14 21.41
CA VAL A 197 13.63 -3.46 22.82
C VAL A 197 13.20 -2.17 23.50
N GLY A 198 12.10 -2.20 24.22
CA GLY A 198 11.60 -1.03 24.95
C GLY A 198 12.27 -0.87 26.32
N ARG A 199 11.69 -0.05 27.18
CA ARG A 199 12.24 0.28 28.51
C ARG A 199 11.20 0.06 29.59
N GLY A 200 11.55 -0.69 30.66
CA GLY A 200 10.74 -0.90 31.84
C GLY A 200 9.47 -1.69 31.61
N ALA A 201 8.52 -1.56 32.50
CA ALA A 201 7.26 -2.25 32.47
C ALA A 201 6.13 -1.34 32.94
N TYR A 202 4.90 -1.67 32.58
CA TYR A 202 3.71 -0.95 33.04
C TYR A 202 2.57 -1.91 33.37
N ILE A 203 1.74 -1.52 34.34
CA ILE A 203 0.59 -2.30 34.80
C ILE A 203 -0.51 -1.36 35.29
N TYR A 204 -1.76 -1.70 34.95
CA TYR A 204 -2.94 -1.01 35.45
C TYR A 204 -4.12 -1.98 35.61
N ASP A 205 -5.12 -1.60 36.42
CA ASP A 205 -6.33 -2.38 36.61
C ASP A 205 -7.43 -1.91 35.65
N LEU A 206 -8.04 -2.85 34.92
CA LEU A 206 -9.14 -2.56 33.98
C LEU A 206 -10.30 -3.55 34.20
N TRP A 207 -11.41 -3.07 34.75
CA TRP A 207 -12.60 -3.89 34.87
C TRP A 207 -13.28 -4.06 33.50
N PRO A 208 -13.74 -5.28 33.07
CA PRO A 208 -13.77 -6.54 33.85
C PRO A 208 -12.50 -7.40 33.70
N TYR A 209 -11.51 -7.02 32.93
CA TYR A 209 -10.37 -7.84 32.51
C TYR A 209 -9.27 -7.99 33.59
N GLY A 210 -9.36 -7.26 34.68
CA GLY A 210 -8.37 -7.34 35.78
C GLY A 210 -7.11 -6.54 35.48
N GLN A 211 -5.94 -7.13 35.81
CA GLN A 211 -4.66 -6.46 35.58
C GLN A 211 -4.20 -6.60 34.14
N ILE A 212 -3.95 -5.49 33.52
CA ILE A 212 -3.36 -5.36 32.18
C ILE A 212 -1.90 -4.95 32.36
N ALA A 213 -0.96 -5.69 31.78
CA ALA A 213 0.46 -5.50 32.03
C ALA A 213 1.32 -5.77 30.79
N ALA A 214 2.42 -5.04 30.65
CA ALA A 214 3.47 -5.27 29.67
C ALA A 214 4.85 -5.04 30.28
N SER A 215 5.82 -5.89 29.93
CA SER A 215 7.25 -5.67 30.17
C SER A 215 7.88 -5.31 28.83
N PHE A 216 8.19 -4.04 28.63
CA PHE A 216 8.76 -3.54 27.38
C PHE A 216 10.24 -3.90 27.27
N GLU A 217 10.96 -3.99 28.39
CA GLU A 217 12.39 -4.31 28.45
C GLU A 217 12.69 -5.81 28.21
N ASP A 218 11.69 -6.68 28.40
CA ASP A 218 11.80 -8.12 28.13
C ASP A 218 11.29 -8.49 26.72
N ALA A 219 10.71 -7.54 26.00
CA ALA A 219 10.13 -7.77 24.68
C ALA A 219 11.11 -7.39 23.57
N HIS A 220 11.21 -8.24 22.57
CA HIS A 220 11.94 -7.94 21.33
C HIS A 220 10.94 -7.73 20.19
N TYR A 221 10.86 -6.50 19.64
CA TYR A 221 9.99 -6.17 18.53
C TYR A 221 10.68 -6.54 17.22
N ARG A 222 10.20 -7.62 16.62
CA ARG A 222 10.81 -8.25 15.43
C ARG A 222 10.22 -7.68 14.17
N TYR A 223 10.68 -6.49 13.77
CA TYR A 223 10.19 -5.77 12.56
C TYR A 223 10.41 -6.56 11.26
N GLU A 224 11.40 -7.45 11.23
CA GLU A 224 11.65 -8.36 10.12
C GLU A 224 10.52 -9.36 9.88
N LEU A 225 9.73 -9.68 10.91
CA LEU A 225 8.58 -10.57 10.82
C LEU A 225 7.25 -9.83 10.58
N MET A 226 7.23 -8.50 10.70
CA MET A 226 5.99 -7.74 10.56
C MET A 226 5.71 -7.47 9.08
N PRO A 227 4.62 -8.00 8.49
CA PRO A 227 4.20 -7.65 7.13
C PRO A 227 3.46 -6.31 7.12
N ASP A 228 3.27 -5.73 5.92
CA ASP A 228 2.53 -4.49 5.76
C ASP A 228 1.03 -4.62 6.09
N PHE A 229 0.47 -5.84 6.03
CA PHE A 229 -0.86 -6.18 6.54
C PHE A 229 -0.95 -7.67 6.89
N LEU A 230 -1.92 -8.03 7.74
CA LEU A 230 -2.20 -9.41 8.14
C LEU A 230 -3.49 -9.92 7.48
N ASP A 231 -3.49 -11.20 7.13
CA ASP A 231 -4.66 -11.97 6.76
C ASP A 231 -4.60 -13.39 7.37
N TRP A 232 -5.62 -14.21 7.14
CA TRP A 232 -5.72 -15.55 7.71
C TRP A 232 -4.75 -16.58 7.12
N THR A 233 -3.90 -16.16 6.16
CA THR A 233 -2.76 -16.94 5.65
C THR A 233 -1.43 -16.48 6.23
N SER A 234 -1.42 -15.41 7.04
CA SER A 234 -0.24 -14.96 7.77
C SER A 234 0.19 -16.01 8.81
N THR A 235 1.49 -16.16 8.97
CA THR A 235 2.04 -17.10 9.95
C THR A 235 1.78 -16.66 11.39
N ASP A 236 1.81 -17.59 12.32
CA ASP A 236 1.66 -17.29 13.75
C ASP A 236 2.73 -16.30 14.25
N GLU A 237 3.95 -16.38 13.73
CA GLU A 237 5.06 -15.50 14.05
C GLU A 237 4.82 -14.06 13.55
N GLU A 238 4.28 -13.89 12.36
CA GLU A 238 3.92 -12.59 11.79
C GLU A 238 2.79 -11.94 12.58
N ILE A 239 1.73 -12.72 12.85
CA ILE A 239 0.58 -12.26 13.64
C ILE A 239 1.04 -11.86 15.05
N ASP A 240 1.83 -12.70 15.70
CA ASP A 240 2.32 -12.44 17.05
C ASP A 240 3.25 -11.23 17.11
N ALA A 241 4.09 -11.01 16.10
CA ALA A 241 4.98 -9.84 16.04
C ALA A 241 4.19 -8.53 16.00
N VAL A 242 3.19 -8.43 15.13
CA VAL A 242 2.34 -7.24 15.01
C VAL A 242 1.44 -7.08 16.24
N ALA A 243 0.78 -8.15 16.70
CA ALA A 243 -0.13 -8.12 17.84
C ALA A 243 0.60 -7.74 19.13
N LEU A 244 1.86 -8.19 19.32
CA LEU A 244 2.68 -7.81 20.47
C LEU A 244 2.94 -6.30 20.49
N LEU A 245 3.33 -5.72 19.35
CA LEU A 245 3.59 -4.29 19.26
C LEU A 245 2.34 -3.48 19.56
N GLN A 246 1.18 -3.86 18.97
CA GLN A 246 -0.09 -3.17 19.21
C GLN A 246 -0.55 -3.32 20.67
N TYR A 247 -0.45 -4.51 21.27
CA TYR A 247 -0.81 -4.70 22.66
C TYR A 247 0.06 -3.85 23.59
N HIS A 248 1.37 -3.83 23.37
CA HIS A 248 2.29 -3.02 24.18
C HIS A 248 2.02 -1.52 24.00
N ALA A 249 1.78 -1.05 22.79
CA ALA A 249 1.36 0.33 22.54
C ALA A 249 0.06 0.65 23.32
N GLY A 250 -0.93 -0.24 23.29
CA GLY A 250 -2.17 -0.09 24.05
C GLY A 250 -1.96 -0.05 25.57
N VAL A 251 -1.14 -0.95 26.12
CA VAL A 251 -0.82 -0.97 27.56
C VAL A 251 -0.13 0.34 27.98
N SER A 252 0.78 0.85 27.16
CA SER A 252 1.57 2.06 27.48
C SER A 252 0.71 3.34 27.62
N VAL A 253 -0.47 3.36 27.00
CA VAL A 253 -1.42 4.49 27.04
C VAL A 253 -2.62 4.23 27.96
N GLU A 254 -2.60 3.17 28.77
CA GLU A 254 -3.74 2.70 29.59
C GLU A 254 -5.02 2.53 28.76
N MET A 255 -4.94 1.68 27.72
CA MET A 255 -6.07 1.42 26.83
C MET A 255 -7.29 0.95 27.62
N GLY A 256 -8.42 1.61 27.42
CA GLY A 256 -9.73 1.15 27.88
C GLY A 256 -10.26 0.08 26.91
N TYR A 257 -9.78 -1.15 27.08
CA TYR A 257 -10.15 -2.27 26.23
C TYR A 257 -11.63 -2.61 26.32
N SER A 258 -12.26 -2.90 25.19
CA SER A 258 -13.68 -3.27 25.10
C SER A 258 -13.95 -4.06 23.80
N PRO A 259 -14.92 -5.02 23.82
CA PRO A 259 -15.31 -5.76 22.61
C PRO A 259 -16.06 -4.89 21.57
N ASN A 260 -16.54 -3.72 21.97
CA ASN A 260 -17.28 -2.80 21.10
C ASN A 260 -16.42 -1.61 20.63
N GLY A 261 -15.11 -1.62 20.90
CA GLY A 261 -14.17 -0.55 20.56
C GLY A 261 -13.33 -0.12 21.76
N SER A 262 -12.00 -0.16 21.59
CA SER A 262 -11.01 0.19 22.61
C SER A 262 -10.48 1.60 22.37
N GLY A 263 -10.29 2.39 23.42
CA GLY A 263 -9.84 3.78 23.29
C GLY A 263 -8.89 4.23 24.38
N ALA A 264 -8.05 5.21 24.06
CA ALA A 264 -7.14 5.87 24.98
C ALA A 264 -7.04 7.37 24.67
N PHE A 265 -6.52 8.14 25.63
CA PHE A 265 -6.37 9.58 25.47
C PHE A 265 -5.10 9.91 24.67
N THR A 266 -5.23 10.69 23.60
CA THR A 266 -4.12 11.19 22.78
C THR A 266 -3.00 11.83 23.62
N GLN A 267 -3.35 12.50 24.71
CA GLN A 267 -2.40 13.18 25.61
C GLN A 267 -1.40 12.24 26.27
N ARG A 268 -1.66 10.94 26.32
CA ARG A 268 -0.75 9.93 26.88
C ARG A 268 0.31 9.47 25.89
N VAL A 269 0.09 9.66 24.60
CA VAL A 269 0.94 9.11 23.53
C VAL A 269 2.39 9.63 23.59
N PRO A 270 2.66 10.95 23.73
CA PRO A 270 4.05 11.45 23.83
C PRO A 270 4.81 10.86 25.02
N ASP A 271 4.17 10.82 26.20
CA ASP A 271 4.80 10.25 27.39
C ASP A 271 5.06 8.75 27.23
N ALA A 272 4.12 8.01 26.63
CA ALA A 272 4.26 6.58 26.38
C ALA A 272 5.40 6.28 25.41
N LEU A 273 5.45 6.99 24.27
CA LEU A 273 6.51 6.82 23.29
C LEU A 273 7.90 7.16 23.85
N SER A 274 8.03 8.24 24.62
CA SER A 274 9.33 8.63 25.18
C SER A 274 9.74 7.74 26.37
N GLN A 275 8.81 7.36 27.24
CA GLN A 275 9.12 6.63 28.44
C GLN A 275 9.42 5.16 28.15
N PHE A 276 8.62 4.51 27.29
CA PHE A 276 8.69 3.07 27.09
C PHE A 276 9.33 2.67 25.75
N PHE A 277 9.26 3.52 24.72
CA PHE A 277 9.67 3.18 23.36
C PHE A 277 10.86 3.99 22.82
N LEU A 278 11.54 4.76 23.68
CA LEU A 278 12.79 5.45 23.32
C LEU A 278 12.63 6.44 22.17
N TYR A 279 11.49 7.15 22.13
CA TYR A 279 11.27 8.27 21.22
C TYR A 279 11.66 9.60 21.86
N ASP A 280 11.97 10.60 21.02
CA ASP A 280 12.38 11.93 21.48
C ASP A 280 11.29 12.57 22.36
N PRO A 281 11.59 12.96 23.61
CA PRO A 281 10.61 13.61 24.48
C PRO A 281 10.19 15.02 24.02
N ALA A 282 10.84 15.59 23.00
CA ALA A 282 10.48 16.90 22.43
C ALA A 282 9.21 16.87 21.55
N MET A 283 8.56 15.72 21.42
CA MET A 283 7.27 15.61 20.74
C MET A 283 6.23 16.54 21.33
N GLU A 284 5.42 17.19 20.48
CA GLU A 284 4.41 18.16 20.91
C GLU A 284 3.03 17.84 20.33
N ILE A 285 2.01 17.87 21.19
CA ILE A 285 0.62 17.87 20.75
C ILE A 285 0.24 19.29 20.35
N ARG A 286 -0.30 19.45 19.15
CA ARG A 286 -0.89 20.69 18.66
C ARG A 286 -2.36 20.47 18.35
N TYR A 287 -3.17 21.49 18.59
CA TYR A 287 -4.60 21.48 18.34
C TYR A 287 -4.91 22.44 17.20
N ARG A 288 -5.64 21.98 16.22
CA ARG A 288 -6.01 22.77 15.03
C ARG A 288 -6.76 24.04 15.39
N ASP A 289 -7.63 23.98 16.40
CA ASP A 289 -8.43 25.13 16.84
C ASP A 289 -7.60 26.30 17.35
N TRP A 290 -6.32 26.10 17.61
CA TRP A 290 -5.40 27.15 18.07
C TRP A 290 -4.61 27.79 16.94
N CYS A 291 -4.80 27.34 15.71
CA CYS A 291 -4.09 27.79 14.51
C CYS A 291 -5.10 28.21 13.44
N SER A 292 -4.68 29.07 12.51
CA SER A 292 -5.40 29.24 11.25
C SER A 292 -5.17 28.03 10.33
N ASP A 293 -6.10 27.77 9.40
CA ASP A 293 -5.95 26.65 8.46
C ASP A 293 -4.64 26.69 7.65
N PRO A 294 -4.18 27.85 7.14
CA PRO A 294 -2.88 27.89 6.46
C PRO A 294 -1.70 27.56 7.37
N GLU A 295 -1.73 28.00 8.64
CA GLU A 295 -0.68 27.68 9.62
C GLU A 295 -0.70 26.19 9.96
N TRP A 296 -1.89 25.60 10.15
CA TRP A 296 -2.02 24.17 10.40
C TRP A 296 -1.45 23.33 9.26
N ASN A 297 -1.86 23.62 8.02
CA ASN A 297 -1.35 22.92 6.86
C ASN A 297 0.15 23.07 6.68
N GLU A 298 0.73 24.25 6.96
CA GLU A 298 2.16 24.48 6.90
C GLU A 298 2.90 23.63 7.94
N MET A 299 2.42 23.62 9.19
CA MET A 299 3.03 22.78 10.25
C MET A 299 3.00 21.30 9.89
N LEU A 300 1.89 20.79 9.33
CA LEU A 300 1.82 19.38 8.87
C LEU A 300 2.87 19.10 7.80
N ARG A 301 2.99 19.99 6.78
CA ARG A 301 3.99 19.82 5.71
C ARG A 301 5.42 19.88 6.24
N GLU A 302 5.76 20.87 7.08
CA GLU A 302 7.09 21.00 7.67
C GLU A 302 7.51 19.72 8.40
N ASN A 303 6.60 19.12 9.18
CA ASN A 303 6.88 17.86 9.87
C ASN A 303 7.06 16.68 8.90
N LEU A 304 6.20 16.59 7.89
CA LEU A 304 6.28 15.54 6.88
C LEU A 304 7.53 15.69 6.00
N ASP A 305 7.98 16.92 5.74
CA ASP A 305 9.19 17.23 4.97
C ASP A 305 10.47 16.70 5.64
N GLU A 306 10.44 16.52 6.96
CA GLU A 306 11.49 15.86 7.74
C GLU A 306 11.33 14.33 7.76
N ASN A 307 10.45 13.77 6.93
CA ASN A 307 10.08 12.35 6.89
C ASN A 307 9.56 11.82 8.24
N MET A 308 8.83 12.63 8.97
CA MET A 308 8.20 12.24 10.24
C MET A 308 6.68 12.10 10.03
N PRO A 309 6.13 10.87 10.02
CA PRO A 309 4.68 10.69 10.01
C PRO A 309 4.08 11.24 11.32
N LEU A 310 2.87 11.78 11.23
CA LEU A 310 2.17 12.34 12.37
C LEU A 310 1.12 11.36 12.90
N TYR A 311 1.09 11.14 14.21
CA TYR A 311 -0.12 10.67 14.87
C TYR A 311 -1.15 11.80 14.80
N TYR A 312 -2.30 11.52 14.21
CA TYR A 312 -3.40 12.46 14.05
C TYR A 312 -4.65 11.95 14.78
N SER A 313 -5.42 12.82 15.35
CA SER A 313 -6.67 12.45 16.02
C SER A 313 -7.77 13.47 15.74
N ALA A 314 -9.00 12.96 15.69
CA ALA A 314 -10.20 13.75 15.70
C ALA A 314 -11.08 13.30 16.87
N SER A 315 -11.71 14.23 17.56
CA SER A 315 -12.55 13.93 18.72
C SER A 315 -13.75 14.88 18.81
N GLY A 316 -14.92 14.32 19.04
CA GLY A 316 -16.18 15.02 19.21
C GLY A 316 -17.03 14.43 20.32
N ASN A 317 -18.33 14.76 20.31
CA ASN A 317 -19.27 14.32 21.34
C ASN A 317 -19.52 12.80 21.34
N ASP A 318 -19.33 12.15 20.18
CA ASP A 318 -19.61 10.72 19.99
C ASP A 318 -18.36 9.85 20.18
N GLY A 319 -17.25 10.43 20.62
CA GLY A 319 -15.97 9.75 20.83
C GLY A 319 -14.83 10.39 20.08
N GLY A 320 -13.75 9.65 19.87
CA GLY A 320 -12.58 10.09 19.12
C GLY A 320 -11.94 8.93 18.38
N HIS A 321 -11.25 9.24 17.29
CA HIS A 321 -10.47 8.27 16.52
C HIS A 321 -9.06 8.77 16.27
N ALA A 322 -8.10 7.84 16.32
CA ALA A 322 -6.70 8.10 16.03
C ALA A 322 -6.27 7.39 14.74
N PHE A 323 -5.44 8.05 13.95
CA PHE A 323 -4.96 7.58 12.66
C PHE A 323 -3.63 8.25 12.31
N VAL A 324 -3.06 7.96 11.16
CA VAL A 324 -1.75 8.52 10.75
C VAL A 324 -1.92 9.47 9.57
N CYS A 325 -1.25 10.62 9.65
CA CYS A 325 -1.04 11.53 8.52
C CYS A 325 0.42 11.37 8.06
N ASP A 326 0.64 10.97 6.80
CA ASP A 326 1.95 10.51 6.36
C ASP A 326 2.37 10.95 4.94
N GLY A 327 1.65 11.89 4.36
CA GLY A 327 2.00 12.44 3.05
C GLY A 327 1.16 13.66 2.69
N TYR A 328 1.48 14.31 1.58
CA TYR A 328 0.69 15.40 1.02
C TYR A 328 0.92 15.57 -0.49
N ASP A 329 -0.08 16.10 -1.18
CA ASP A 329 -0.05 16.30 -2.62
C ASP A 329 0.11 17.77 -3.03
N MET A 330 0.20 18.00 -4.34
CA MET A 330 0.30 19.34 -4.93
C MET A 330 -0.97 20.18 -4.79
N ASN A 331 -2.10 19.59 -4.34
CA ASN A 331 -3.38 20.27 -4.18
C ASN A 331 -3.66 20.69 -2.73
N ASP A 332 -2.65 20.59 -1.83
CA ASP A 332 -2.79 20.88 -0.39
C ASP A 332 -3.73 19.89 0.33
N MET A 333 -3.74 18.64 -0.14
CA MET A 333 -4.43 17.54 0.52
C MET A 333 -3.41 16.64 1.19
N PHE A 334 -3.75 16.14 2.37
CA PHE A 334 -2.90 15.29 3.18
C PHE A 334 -3.34 13.84 3.07
N HIS A 335 -2.35 12.95 2.98
CA HIS A 335 -2.59 11.52 3.00
C HIS A 335 -2.87 11.06 4.42
N PHE A 336 -3.96 10.27 4.59
CA PHE A 336 -4.36 9.67 5.85
C PHE A 336 -4.47 8.16 5.72
N ASN A 337 -3.85 7.47 6.67
CA ASN A 337 -4.01 6.04 6.92
C ASN A 337 -4.90 5.87 8.14
N TRP A 338 -6.14 5.41 7.91
CA TRP A 338 -7.18 5.36 8.93
C TRP A 338 -7.01 4.23 9.96
N GLY A 339 -6.06 3.28 9.75
CA GLY A 339 -5.89 2.11 10.62
C GLY A 339 -7.01 1.08 10.45
N TRP A 340 -7.57 0.98 9.25
CA TRP A 340 -8.65 0.08 8.85
C TRP A 340 -8.28 -0.74 7.62
N GLN A 341 -7.12 -1.39 7.65
CA GLN A 341 -6.61 -2.27 6.60
C GLN A 341 -6.49 -1.60 5.21
N GLY A 342 -6.25 -0.28 5.20
CA GLY A 342 -6.11 0.50 3.99
C GLY A 342 -7.42 1.01 3.39
N PHE A 343 -8.59 0.68 4.00
CA PHE A 343 -9.87 1.20 3.54
C PHE A 343 -9.91 2.71 3.61
N ASP A 344 -10.38 3.28 2.50
CA ASP A 344 -10.52 4.71 2.32
C ASP A 344 -9.24 5.52 2.60
N ASN A 345 -8.07 4.87 2.70
CA ASN A 345 -6.80 5.59 2.72
C ASN A 345 -6.72 6.47 1.47
N GLY A 346 -6.21 7.69 1.63
CA GLY A 346 -6.12 8.63 0.52
C GLY A 346 -5.82 10.05 0.96
N TYR A 347 -5.96 10.96 0.03
CA TYR A 347 -5.65 12.38 0.21
C TYR A 347 -6.93 13.17 0.49
N TYR A 348 -6.93 13.95 1.58
CA TYR A 348 -8.10 14.72 2.03
C TYR A 348 -7.73 16.14 2.39
N ALA A 349 -8.63 17.07 2.07
CA ALA A 349 -8.52 18.44 2.53
C ALA A 349 -8.84 18.52 4.04
N VAL A 350 -7.94 19.03 4.85
CA VAL A 350 -8.21 19.23 6.28
C VAL A 350 -9.37 20.22 6.51
N ASN A 351 -9.58 21.14 5.57
CA ASN A 351 -10.71 22.06 5.57
C ASN A 351 -11.35 22.15 4.18
N ALA A 352 -12.67 22.02 4.12
CA ALA A 352 -13.47 22.14 2.89
C ALA A 352 -13.69 23.58 2.39
N PHE A 353 -13.33 24.62 3.20
CA PHE A 353 -13.75 25.99 2.99
C PHE A 353 -12.56 26.96 2.85
N TYR A 354 -12.82 28.15 2.33
CA TYR A 354 -11.84 29.24 2.20
C TYR A 354 -11.89 30.23 3.36
N LEU A 355 -12.98 30.17 4.15
CA LEU A 355 -13.18 31.02 5.34
C LEU A 355 -13.13 30.14 6.59
N SER A 356 -12.51 30.64 7.64
CA SER A 356 -12.28 29.92 8.90
C SER A 356 -13.36 30.17 9.97
N ASN A 357 -14.53 30.67 9.56
CA ASN A 357 -15.61 31.03 10.48
C ASN A 357 -16.76 30.02 10.55
N TYR A 358 -16.52 28.80 10.00
CA TYR A 358 -17.52 27.72 10.04
C TYR A 358 -17.25 26.75 11.19
N SER A 359 -18.27 26.03 11.61
CA SER A 359 -18.21 25.08 12.72
C SER A 359 -17.39 23.84 12.40
N PHE A 360 -16.60 23.44 13.37
CA PHE A 360 -15.88 22.18 13.36
C PHE A 360 -16.21 21.43 14.65
N PRO A 361 -17.27 20.61 14.68
CA PRO A 361 -17.70 19.91 15.88
C PRO A 361 -16.68 18.86 16.37
N GLU A 362 -15.87 18.33 15.46
CA GLU A 362 -14.79 17.41 15.78
C GLU A 362 -13.47 18.19 15.91
N GLY A 363 -12.91 18.22 17.12
CA GLY A 363 -11.61 18.84 17.37
C GLY A 363 -10.47 17.98 16.80
N HIS A 364 -9.63 18.56 15.96
CA HIS A 364 -8.46 17.89 15.41
C HIS A 364 -7.21 18.21 16.21
N ALA A 365 -6.37 17.20 16.46
CA ALA A 365 -5.05 17.35 17.04
C ALA A 365 -4.04 16.45 16.31
N ALA A 366 -2.78 16.85 16.34
CA ALA A 366 -1.69 16.03 15.84
C ALA A 366 -0.50 16.09 16.80
N ILE A 367 0.29 15.01 16.81
CA ILE A 367 1.56 14.94 17.53
C ILE A 367 2.67 15.12 16.51
N PHE A 368 3.47 16.17 16.73
CA PHE A 368 4.59 16.59 15.89
C PHE A 368 5.90 16.10 16.48
N GLY A 369 6.90 15.86 15.62
CA GLY A 369 8.24 15.48 16.05
C GLY A 369 8.34 14.03 16.54
N ILE A 370 7.51 13.11 16.02
CA ILE A 370 7.60 11.70 16.38
C ILE A 370 8.78 11.07 15.65
N ALA A 371 9.91 11.04 16.32
CA ALA A 371 11.14 10.42 15.85
C ALA A 371 11.80 9.64 17.00
N PRO A 372 12.60 8.60 16.70
CA PRO A 372 13.43 7.94 17.71
C PRO A 372 14.29 8.96 18.47
N ASP A 373 14.49 8.73 19.79
CA ASP A 373 15.48 9.51 20.53
C ASP A 373 16.84 9.34 19.86
N TYR A 374 17.49 10.47 19.56
CA TYR A 374 18.78 10.47 18.87
C TYR A 374 19.77 9.48 19.50
N TYR A 375 19.83 9.43 20.82
CA TYR A 375 20.58 8.42 21.56
C TYR A 375 19.58 7.41 22.20
N PRO A 376 19.56 6.12 21.81
CA PRO A 376 20.62 5.36 21.11
C PRO A 376 20.44 5.16 19.59
N TYR A 377 19.39 5.67 18.96
CA TYR A 377 19.08 5.39 17.55
C TYR A 377 20.23 5.73 16.58
N CYS A 378 21.01 6.76 16.89
CA CYS A 378 22.17 7.16 16.08
C CYS A 378 23.25 6.07 15.94
N PHE A 379 23.29 5.08 16.83
CA PHE A 379 24.27 3.99 16.76
C PHE A 379 23.81 2.83 15.85
N CYS A 380 22.55 2.81 15.43
CA CYS A 380 22.09 1.80 14.49
C CYS A 380 22.87 1.91 13.17
N PRO A 381 23.28 0.80 12.55
CA PRO A 381 23.83 0.84 11.20
C PRO A 381 22.85 1.53 10.23
N ALA A 382 23.36 2.33 9.30
CA ALA A 382 22.53 2.89 8.23
C ALA A 382 21.83 1.76 7.46
N GLY A 383 20.61 2.02 7.02
CA GLY A 383 19.80 1.01 6.32
C GLY A 383 20.46 0.56 5.02
N LEU A 384 20.29 -0.71 4.70
CA LEU A 384 20.73 -1.29 3.44
C LEU A 384 19.80 -0.81 2.31
N THR A 385 20.31 -0.05 1.36
CA THR A 385 19.52 0.58 0.29
C THR A 385 19.73 -0.04 -1.09
N ASP A 386 20.73 -0.92 -1.24
CA ASP A 386 21.16 -1.53 -2.49
C ASP A 386 21.04 -3.06 -2.49
N VAL A 387 20.20 -3.61 -1.61
CA VAL A 387 19.92 -5.06 -1.59
C VAL A 387 19.25 -5.45 -2.89
N GLN A 388 19.80 -6.46 -3.55
CA GLN A 388 19.24 -7.06 -4.77
C GLN A 388 19.22 -8.56 -4.61
N VAL A 389 18.07 -9.15 -4.93
CA VAL A 389 17.91 -10.62 -4.97
C VAL A 389 17.57 -11.03 -6.38
N VAL A 390 18.39 -11.90 -6.98
CA VAL A 390 18.20 -12.34 -8.35
C VAL A 390 18.38 -13.86 -8.47
N PRO A 391 17.51 -14.56 -9.21
CA PRO A 391 17.73 -15.95 -9.57
C PRO A 391 19.00 -16.08 -10.45
N VAL A 392 19.94 -16.91 -10.05
CA VAL A 392 21.18 -17.17 -10.82
C VAL A 392 21.23 -18.59 -11.38
N ALA A 393 20.49 -19.50 -10.77
CA ALA A 393 20.23 -20.84 -11.24
C ALA A 393 18.88 -21.32 -10.66
N GLU A 394 18.33 -22.39 -11.21
CA GLU A 394 17.16 -23.04 -10.63
C GLU A 394 17.43 -23.44 -9.18
N GLY A 395 16.61 -22.99 -8.25
CA GLY A 395 16.77 -23.18 -6.81
C GLY A 395 17.91 -22.37 -6.17
N THR A 396 18.56 -21.45 -6.88
CA THR A 396 19.61 -20.60 -6.31
C THR A 396 19.34 -19.13 -6.57
N ASN A 397 19.17 -18.36 -5.49
CA ASN A 397 19.07 -16.90 -5.53
C ASN A 397 20.37 -16.27 -5.05
N ARG A 398 20.85 -15.26 -5.74
CA ARG A 398 21.98 -14.45 -5.30
C ARG A 398 21.49 -13.18 -4.68
N ILE A 399 21.88 -12.96 -3.43
CA ILE A 399 21.67 -11.72 -2.69
C ILE A 399 22.96 -10.92 -2.75
N THR A 400 22.90 -9.65 -3.16
CA THR A 400 24.02 -8.72 -3.17
C THR A 400 23.65 -7.43 -2.47
N LEU A 401 24.60 -6.87 -1.75
CA LEU A 401 24.46 -5.58 -1.05
C LEU A 401 25.84 -4.96 -0.80
N THR A 402 25.85 -3.69 -0.43
CA THR A 402 27.03 -3.03 0.15
C THR A 402 26.88 -2.94 1.66
N SER A 403 27.89 -3.39 2.41
CA SER A 403 27.87 -3.30 3.88
C SER A 403 27.81 -1.83 4.33
N PRO A 404 27.11 -1.52 5.43
CA PRO A 404 27.05 -0.15 5.92
C PRO A 404 28.44 0.42 6.23
N SER A 405 28.69 1.66 5.80
CA SER A 405 29.93 2.39 6.10
C SER A 405 29.76 3.46 7.17
N MET A 406 28.51 3.74 7.57
CA MET A 406 28.17 4.68 8.63
C MET A 406 26.93 4.20 9.38
N ASN A 407 26.72 4.79 10.54
CA ASN A 407 25.49 4.62 11.29
C ASN A 407 24.46 5.73 10.96
N VAL A 408 23.29 5.68 11.58
CA VAL A 408 22.23 6.68 11.40
C VAL A 408 22.68 8.08 11.85
N GLY A 409 23.59 8.17 12.83
CA GLY A 409 24.19 9.43 13.28
C GLY A 409 25.26 9.98 12.34
N GLU A 410 25.44 9.43 11.14
CA GLU A 410 26.44 9.79 10.14
C GLU A 410 27.90 9.63 10.61
N TRP A 411 28.13 8.74 11.57
CA TRP A 411 29.49 8.41 12.02
C TRP A 411 29.99 7.18 11.27
N ASP A 412 31.25 7.24 10.82
CA ASP A 412 31.90 6.12 10.16
C ASP A 412 31.96 4.90 11.10
N ILE A 413 31.62 3.73 10.56
CA ILE A 413 31.83 2.44 11.17
C ILE A 413 32.93 1.71 10.39
N GLU A 414 33.88 1.08 11.10
CA GLU A 414 34.96 0.34 10.45
C GLU A 414 34.50 -1.04 10.00
N MET A 415 33.55 -1.62 10.74
CA MET A 415 33.08 -2.99 10.55
C MET A 415 31.67 -3.16 11.10
N THR A 416 30.85 -3.91 10.43
CA THR A 416 29.54 -4.40 10.87
C THR A 416 29.75 -5.74 11.58
N ASP A 417 29.20 -5.94 12.78
CA ASP A 417 29.39 -7.17 13.54
C ASP A 417 28.75 -8.37 12.83
N SER A 418 27.57 -8.17 12.26
CA SER A 418 26.93 -9.18 11.42
C SER A 418 25.95 -8.58 10.42
N ILE A 419 25.75 -9.28 9.33
CA ILE A 419 24.65 -9.09 8.37
C ILE A 419 23.86 -10.39 8.34
N VAL A 420 22.58 -10.30 8.65
CA VAL A 420 21.66 -11.44 8.74
C VAL A 420 20.82 -11.50 7.47
N PHE A 421 20.76 -12.67 6.87
CA PHE A 421 19.92 -12.97 5.71
C PHE A 421 18.83 -13.95 6.13
N MET A 422 17.59 -13.55 5.97
CA MET A 422 16.43 -14.38 6.22
C MET A 422 15.68 -14.65 4.92
N ARG A 423 15.10 -15.82 4.81
CA ARG A 423 14.15 -16.22 3.77
C ARG A 423 12.93 -16.85 4.43
N ASN A 424 11.74 -16.34 4.10
CA ASN A 424 10.47 -16.91 4.59
C ASN A 424 10.47 -17.06 6.11
N ASN A 425 10.84 -16.00 6.83
CA ASN A 425 10.92 -15.88 8.30
C ASN A 425 12.03 -16.72 8.97
N GLU A 426 12.86 -17.44 8.20
CA GLU A 426 13.98 -18.23 8.72
C GLU A 426 15.34 -17.62 8.35
N VAL A 427 16.29 -17.63 9.29
CA VAL A 427 17.68 -17.22 9.02
C VAL A 427 18.36 -18.27 8.15
N VAL A 428 18.73 -17.89 6.91
CA VAL A 428 19.44 -18.77 5.97
C VAL A 428 20.95 -18.56 5.97
N HIS A 429 21.40 -17.35 6.38
CA HIS A 429 22.82 -17.04 6.48
C HIS A 429 23.08 -15.88 7.43
N THR A 430 24.26 -15.86 8.02
CA THR A 430 24.77 -14.72 8.78
C THR A 430 26.25 -14.53 8.43
N GLU A 431 26.59 -13.38 7.88
CA GLU A 431 27.97 -12.98 7.65
C GLU A 431 28.48 -12.16 8.85
N TYR A 432 29.65 -12.50 9.36
CA TYR A 432 30.19 -11.88 10.58
C TYR A 432 31.42 -11.04 10.28
N ASN A 433 31.62 -9.98 11.06
CA ASN A 433 32.78 -9.10 11.03
C ASN A 433 33.02 -8.54 9.63
N VAL A 434 31.99 -7.97 9.04
CA VAL A 434 31.99 -7.47 7.65
C VAL A 434 32.61 -6.08 7.61
N PRO A 435 33.76 -5.86 6.92
CA PRO A 435 34.33 -4.53 6.78
C PRO A 435 33.34 -3.55 6.13
N ALA A 436 33.39 -2.29 6.52
CA ALA A 436 32.51 -1.25 6.03
C ALA A 436 32.68 -0.98 4.53
N GLY A 437 31.60 -0.71 3.83
CA GLY A 437 31.57 -0.23 2.44
C GLY A 437 32.03 -1.29 1.41
N ILE A 438 32.09 -2.58 1.77
CA ILE A 438 32.42 -3.63 0.81
C ILE A 438 31.16 -4.27 0.24
N GLN A 439 31.27 -4.78 -0.98
CA GLN A 439 30.23 -5.59 -1.58
C GLN A 439 30.21 -7.00 -0.95
N VAL A 440 29.05 -7.38 -0.45
CA VAL A 440 28.74 -8.71 0.08
C VAL A 440 27.88 -9.45 -0.92
N SER A 441 28.14 -10.74 -1.10
CA SER A 441 27.33 -11.61 -1.97
C SER A 441 27.14 -12.96 -1.30
N PHE A 442 25.89 -13.40 -1.22
CA PHE A 442 25.51 -14.71 -0.70
C PHE A 442 24.63 -15.44 -1.73
N ASP A 443 24.95 -16.69 -2.02
CA ASP A 443 24.16 -17.57 -2.86
C ASP A 443 23.33 -18.49 -1.97
N ASP A 444 22.03 -18.21 -1.93
CA ASP A 444 21.06 -19.04 -1.22
C ASP A 444 20.60 -20.17 -2.15
N ASN A 445 21.02 -21.38 -1.81
CA ASN A 445 20.63 -22.60 -2.49
C ASN A 445 19.35 -23.13 -1.84
N ASP A 446 18.58 -23.96 -2.45
CA ASP A 446 17.26 -24.43 -1.97
C ASP A 446 16.16 -23.34 -1.98
N ALA A 447 16.30 -22.35 -2.86
CA ALA A 447 15.40 -21.20 -2.99
C ALA A 447 14.41 -21.35 -4.15
N LEU A 448 13.92 -22.57 -4.43
CA LEU A 448 12.92 -22.81 -5.47
C LEU A 448 11.56 -22.22 -5.08
N GLY A 449 10.80 -21.73 -6.04
CA GLY A 449 9.47 -21.11 -5.82
C GLY A 449 9.56 -19.66 -5.37
N ILE A 450 8.48 -19.18 -4.71
CA ILE A 450 8.42 -17.83 -4.17
C ILE A 450 9.25 -17.72 -2.89
N ASN A 451 10.01 -16.65 -2.73
CA ASN A 451 10.85 -16.42 -1.57
C ASN A 451 10.81 -14.95 -1.15
N HIS A 452 10.48 -14.72 0.12
CA HIS A 452 10.49 -13.41 0.76
C HIS A 452 11.78 -13.27 1.56
N TYR A 453 12.63 -12.32 1.17
CA TYR A 453 13.90 -12.06 1.84
C TYR A 453 13.81 -10.84 2.76
N CYS A 454 14.44 -10.96 3.92
CA CYS A 454 14.72 -9.86 4.84
C CYS A 454 16.23 -9.83 5.12
N VAL A 455 16.86 -8.66 4.97
CA VAL A 455 18.30 -8.49 5.24
C VAL A 455 18.51 -7.28 6.13
N TYR A 456 19.30 -7.45 7.18
CA TYR A 456 19.62 -6.37 8.12
C TYR A 456 20.99 -6.55 8.76
N ALA A 457 21.56 -5.44 9.25
CA ALA A 457 22.89 -5.40 9.80
C ALA A 457 22.88 -5.08 11.30
N PHE A 458 23.85 -5.61 12.04
CA PHE A 458 24.10 -5.27 13.44
C PHE A 458 25.45 -4.58 13.63
N SER A 459 25.46 -3.58 14.52
CA SER A 459 26.67 -3.01 15.09
C SER A 459 26.50 -2.96 16.60
N SER A 460 27.33 -3.71 17.35
CA SER A 460 27.13 -3.97 18.77
C SER A 460 25.74 -4.61 19.05
N GLU A 461 24.91 -3.95 19.84
CA GLU A 461 23.54 -4.39 20.15
C GLU A 461 22.48 -3.72 19.27
N TYR A 462 22.92 -2.83 18.35
CA TYR A 462 22.00 -2.02 17.53
C TYR A 462 21.77 -2.64 16.17
N GLN A 463 20.51 -2.86 15.84
CA GLN A 463 20.06 -3.34 14.54
C GLN A 463 19.74 -2.17 13.62
N GLY A 464 20.21 -2.24 12.37
CA GLY A 464 19.78 -1.36 11.31
C GLY A 464 18.41 -1.72 10.73
N ARG A 465 17.87 -0.85 9.89
CA ARG A 465 16.59 -1.09 9.22
C ARG A 465 16.65 -2.35 8.34
N VAL A 466 15.55 -3.10 8.34
CA VAL A 466 15.38 -4.30 7.53
C VAL A 466 15.10 -3.91 6.08
N ALA A 467 15.88 -4.42 5.15
CA ALA A 467 15.56 -4.38 3.72
C ALA A 467 14.78 -5.65 3.35
N LYS A 468 13.73 -5.51 2.55
CA LYS A 468 12.86 -6.62 2.12
C LYS A 468 12.85 -6.69 0.59
N ASP A 469 12.83 -7.92 0.06
CA ASP A 469 12.67 -8.20 -1.37
C ASP A 469 11.95 -9.53 -1.56
N THR A 470 11.27 -9.70 -2.69
CA THR A 470 10.53 -10.93 -3.01
C THR A 470 10.87 -11.39 -4.41
N VAL A 471 11.25 -12.65 -4.55
CA VAL A 471 11.65 -13.23 -5.84
C VAL A 471 11.02 -14.60 -6.07
N MET A 472 10.59 -14.85 -7.30
CA MET A 472 10.21 -16.17 -7.78
C MET A 472 11.41 -16.81 -8.47
N ASN A 473 11.76 -18.05 -8.09
CA ASN A 473 12.83 -18.83 -8.71
C ASN A 473 12.27 -20.15 -9.25
N GLY A 474 12.65 -20.47 -10.47
CA GLY A 474 12.22 -21.70 -11.16
C GLY A 474 11.15 -21.45 -12.23
N PRO A 475 10.74 -22.51 -12.93
CA PRO A 475 9.69 -22.43 -13.94
C PRO A 475 8.33 -22.15 -13.29
N THR A 476 7.47 -21.42 -13.99
CA THR A 476 6.14 -21.04 -13.53
C THR A 476 5.06 -21.42 -14.54
N CYS A 477 3.85 -21.62 -14.06
CA CYS A 477 2.61 -21.66 -14.85
C CYS A 477 1.70 -20.52 -14.42
N THR A 478 0.75 -20.13 -15.26
CA THR A 478 -0.14 -19.01 -14.95
C THR A 478 -1.55 -19.51 -14.63
N LEU A 479 -2.02 -19.29 -13.41
CA LEU A 479 -3.43 -19.44 -13.05
C LEU A 479 -4.22 -18.19 -13.45
N ASN A 480 -5.46 -18.37 -13.90
CA ASN A 480 -6.34 -17.27 -14.30
C ASN A 480 -7.53 -17.20 -13.34
N PHE A 481 -7.71 -16.05 -12.71
CA PHE A 481 -8.79 -15.76 -11.77
C PHE A 481 -9.77 -14.81 -12.44
N HIS A 482 -11.01 -15.25 -12.63
CA HIS A 482 -12.11 -14.38 -13.08
C HIS A 482 -12.89 -13.96 -11.84
N LEU A 483 -12.71 -12.70 -11.44
CA LEU A 483 -13.34 -12.11 -10.26
C LEU A 483 -14.60 -11.37 -10.72
N HIS A 484 -15.68 -11.51 -9.97
CA HIS A 484 -16.96 -10.88 -10.27
C HIS A 484 -17.58 -10.25 -9.03
N ASP A 485 -18.21 -9.09 -9.22
CA ASP A 485 -18.97 -8.34 -8.23
C ASP A 485 -20.28 -7.88 -8.87
N SER A 486 -21.42 -8.30 -8.34
CA SER A 486 -22.74 -8.01 -8.94
C SER A 486 -23.22 -6.57 -8.72
N VAL A 487 -22.68 -5.86 -7.75
CA VAL A 487 -22.96 -4.46 -7.47
C VAL A 487 -21.95 -3.55 -8.18
N GLY A 488 -20.72 -4.01 -8.34
CA GLY A 488 -19.67 -3.32 -9.07
C GLY A 488 -18.92 -2.29 -8.25
N ASP A 489 -19.00 -2.36 -6.92
CA ASP A 489 -18.27 -1.50 -6.00
C ASP A 489 -16.97 -2.14 -5.48
N GLY A 490 -16.70 -3.36 -5.93
CA GLY A 490 -15.51 -4.13 -5.58
C GLY A 490 -15.70 -4.99 -4.34
N TRP A 491 -14.75 -5.87 -4.12
CA TRP A 491 -14.72 -6.67 -2.90
C TRP A 491 -14.16 -5.83 -1.77
N THR A 492 -14.80 -5.89 -0.62
CA THR A 492 -14.40 -5.13 0.57
C THR A 492 -12.93 -5.39 0.96
N TYR A 493 -12.40 -6.58 0.65
CA TYR A 493 -11.02 -6.99 0.97
C TYR A 493 -10.41 -7.80 -0.18
N PRO A 494 -9.06 -7.76 -0.37
CA PRO A 494 -8.38 -8.81 -1.10
C PRO A 494 -8.55 -10.11 -0.33
N SER A 495 -9.56 -10.90 -0.71
CA SER A 495 -10.02 -12.04 0.09
C SER A 495 -9.48 -13.38 -0.37
N LEU A 496 -8.89 -13.43 -1.59
CA LEU A 496 -8.24 -14.63 -2.10
C LEU A 496 -6.74 -14.55 -1.88
N SER A 497 -6.18 -15.56 -1.21
CA SER A 497 -4.74 -15.77 -1.11
C SER A 497 -4.34 -17.04 -1.84
N VAL A 498 -3.36 -16.91 -2.72
CA VAL A 498 -2.73 -18.02 -3.44
C VAL A 498 -1.45 -18.37 -2.70
N ILE A 499 -1.33 -19.57 -2.19
CA ILE A 499 -0.20 -20.02 -1.37
C ILE A 499 0.45 -21.28 -1.94
N ASP A 500 1.75 -21.42 -1.76
CA ASP A 500 2.49 -22.62 -2.16
C ASP A 500 2.39 -23.74 -1.10
N SER A 501 2.95 -24.91 -1.40
CA SER A 501 2.93 -26.06 -0.49
C SER A 501 3.63 -25.83 0.86
N ARG A 502 4.42 -24.77 0.97
CA ARG A 502 5.11 -24.35 2.20
C ARG A 502 4.27 -23.39 3.05
N GLY A 503 3.08 -22.99 2.56
CA GLY A 503 2.25 -21.99 3.21
C GLY A 503 2.66 -20.53 2.91
N ILE A 504 3.52 -20.30 1.90
CA ILE A 504 4.00 -18.96 1.56
C ILE A 504 3.06 -18.32 0.55
N ALA A 505 2.65 -17.08 0.83
CA ALA A 505 1.76 -16.35 -0.06
C ALA A 505 2.48 -15.94 -1.36
N ILE A 506 1.94 -16.41 -2.49
CA ILE A 506 2.38 -16.05 -3.84
C ILE A 506 1.70 -14.76 -4.27
N ALA A 507 0.40 -14.66 -4.05
CA ALA A 507 -0.40 -13.50 -4.41
C ALA A 507 -1.61 -13.36 -3.48
N ARG A 508 -2.07 -12.12 -3.31
CA ARG A 508 -3.33 -11.79 -2.66
C ARG A 508 -4.20 -11.04 -3.63
N LEU A 509 -5.42 -11.53 -3.84
CA LEU A 509 -6.30 -11.07 -4.90
C LEU A 509 -7.64 -10.60 -4.34
N GLY A 510 -8.16 -9.56 -4.95
CA GLY A 510 -9.50 -9.04 -4.73
C GLY A 510 -9.91 -8.21 -5.94
N LEU A 511 -11.20 -8.05 -6.12
CA LEU A 511 -11.72 -7.10 -7.08
C LEU A 511 -11.81 -5.74 -6.37
N THR A 512 -10.90 -4.84 -6.70
CA THR A 512 -10.87 -3.53 -6.03
C THR A 512 -12.04 -2.65 -6.41
N GLU A 513 -12.66 -2.92 -7.58
CA GLU A 513 -13.90 -2.28 -8.06
C GLU A 513 -14.30 -2.81 -9.44
N GLY A 514 -15.53 -2.44 -9.88
CA GLY A 514 -16.10 -2.90 -11.14
C GLY A 514 -16.74 -4.27 -11.02
N TYR A 515 -17.44 -4.66 -12.08
CA TYR A 515 -18.24 -5.89 -12.09
C TYR A 515 -17.41 -7.14 -12.34
N ASP A 516 -16.31 -7.02 -13.06
CA ASP A 516 -15.50 -8.15 -13.50
C ASP A 516 -14.03 -7.77 -13.64
N ALA A 517 -13.13 -8.67 -13.25
CA ALA A 517 -11.71 -8.59 -13.57
C ALA A 517 -11.15 -9.99 -13.86
N THR A 518 -10.14 -10.05 -14.72
CA THR A 518 -9.32 -11.25 -14.89
C THR A 518 -7.92 -10.94 -14.38
N VAL A 519 -7.52 -11.66 -13.34
CA VAL A 519 -6.19 -11.56 -12.74
C VAL A 519 -5.39 -12.81 -13.08
N LYS A 520 -4.14 -12.63 -13.50
CA LYS A 520 -3.20 -13.69 -13.80
C LYS A 520 -2.15 -13.78 -12.71
N VAL A 521 -1.92 -14.98 -12.21
CA VAL A 521 -0.94 -15.26 -11.17
C VAL A 521 0.02 -16.32 -11.65
N ASP A 522 1.30 -15.98 -11.71
CA ASP A 522 2.36 -16.94 -11.98
C ASP A 522 2.67 -17.71 -10.71
N VAL A 523 2.55 -19.03 -10.77
CA VAL A 523 2.74 -19.97 -9.67
C VAL A 523 3.88 -20.93 -9.98
N PRO A 524 4.62 -21.42 -8.96
CA PRO A 524 5.74 -22.31 -9.20
C PRO A 524 5.27 -23.63 -9.80
N MET A 525 6.01 -24.10 -10.82
CA MET A 525 5.81 -25.40 -11.44
C MET A 525 6.28 -26.52 -10.51
N PHE A 526 5.64 -27.68 -10.59
CA PHE A 526 5.91 -28.86 -9.77
C PHE A 526 5.67 -28.66 -8.27
N ASP A 527 4.76 -27.76 -7.93
CA ASP A 527 4.32 -27.50 -6.56
C ASP A 527 2.81 -27.70 -6.42
N GLU A 528 2.33 -27.92 -5.20
CA GLU A 528 0.92 -27.89 -4.88
C GLU A 528 0.56 -26.47 -4.43
N VAL A 529 -0.30 -25.81 -5.19
CA VAL A 529 -0.75 -24.46 -4.89
C VAL A 529 -2.19 -24.50 -4.41
N ALA A 530 -2.42 -23.91 -3.25
CA ALA A 530 -3.75 -23.79 -2.66
C ALA A 530 -4.28 -22.36 -2.78
N VAL A 531 -5.58 -22.24 -2.98
CA VAL A 531 -6.29 -20.96 -2.97
C VAL A 531 -7.18 -20.92 -1.74
N HIS A 532 -7.00 -19.89 -0.93
CA HIS A 532 -7.72 -19.67 0.32
C HIS A 532 -8.63 -18.45 0.23
N TRP A 533 -9.80 -18.55 0.86
CA TRP A 533 -10.52 -17.35 1.28
C TRP A 533 -9.92 -16.89 2.59
N ALA A 534 -9.17 -15.80 2.56
CA ALA A 534 -8.27 -15.42 3.62
C ALA A 534 -8.75 -14.24 4.45
N TYR A 535 -9.86 -13.59 4.09
CA TYR A 535 -10.35 -12.45 4.85
C TYR A 535 -11.86 -12.22 4.65
N GLY A 536 -12.51 -11.72 5.72
CA GLY A 536 -13.90 -11.29 5.72
C GLY A 536 -14.89 -12.35 6.22
N PHE A 537 -15.95 -11.91 6.87
CA PHE A 537 -17.13 -12.73 7.18
C PHE A 537 -17.98 -12.81 5.93
N GLY A 538 -17.93 -13.97 5.29
CA GLY A 538 -18.79 -14.30 4.16
C GLY A 538 -18.73 -13.26 3.05
N SER A 539 -18.54 -13.70 1.84
CA SER A 539 -18.77 -12.83 0.69
C SER A 539 -20.12 -12.15 0.87
N SER A 540 -20.20 -10.88 0.61
CA SER A 540 -21.48 -10.28 0.32
C SER A 540 -22.14 -11.13 -0.78
N TYR A 541 -23.46 -11.14 -0.90
CA TYR A 541 -24.20 -11.83 -1.96
C TYR A 541 -23.77 -11.40 -3.38
N GLU A 542 -22.85 -10.47 -3.48
CA GLU A 542 -22.40 -9.81 -4.69
C GLU A 542 -21.09 -10.36 -5.24
N THR A 543 -20.24 -10.97 -4.41
CA THR A 543 -18.92 -11.46 -4.83
C THR A 543 -18.98 -12.90 -5.33
N SER A 544 -18.37 -13.16 -6.48
CA SER A 544 -18.16 -14.52 -6.99
C SER A 544 -16.87 -14.56 -7.82
N PHE A 545 -16.33 -15.76 -8.04
CA PHE A 545 -15.12 -15.92 -8.84
C PHE A 545 -15.03 -17.33 -9.40
N GLU A 546 -14.25 -17.46 -10.47
CA GLU A 546 -13.88 -18.72 -11.09
C GLU A 546 -12.36 -18.77 -11.25
N ILE A 547 -11.80 -19.97 -11.12
CA ILE A 547 -10.36 -20.22 -11.25
C ILE A 547 -10.16 -21.18 -12.41
N TYR A 548 -9.22 -20.84 -13.28
CA TYR A 548 -8.82 -21.65 -14.42
C TYR A 548 -7.32 -21.87 -14.39
N ASP A 549 -6.88 -23.05 -14.84
CA ASP A 549 -5.47 -23.35 -15.01
C ASP A 549 -4.88 -22.66 -16.27
N TRP A 550 -3.62 -22.95 -16.53
CA TRP A 550 -2.84 -22.41 -17.66
C TRP A 550 -3.39 -22.81 -19.03
N ASP A 551 -4.14 -23.93 -19.15
CA ASP A 551 -4.81 -24.41 -20.36
C ASP A 551 -6.22 -23.90 -20.52
N GLY A 552 -6.71 -23.11 -19.57
CA GLY A 552 -8.10 -22.66 -19.52
C GLY A 552 -9.07 -23.73 -19.03
N ARG A 553 -8.57 -24.80 -18.40
CA ARG A 553 -9.42 -25.79 -17.76
C ARG A 553 -9.95 -25.21 -16.45
N HIS A 554 -11.25 -25.33 -16.26
CA HIS A 554 -11.92 -24.87 -15.05
C HIS A 554 -11.49 -25.72 -13.82
N LEU A 555 -11.06 -25.02 -12.75
CA LEU A 555 -10.65 -25.63 -11.48
C LEU A 555 -11.68 -25.44 -10.38
N TYR A 556 -12.24 -24.23 -10.26
CA TYR A 556 -13.12 -23.89 -9.16
C TYR A 556 -14.11 -22.77 -9.55
N THR A 557 -15.35 -22.85 -9.00
CA THR A 557 -16.34 -21.77 -9.01
C THR A 557 -16.78 -21.53 -7.57
N SER A 558 -16.80 -20.27 -7.14
CA SER A 558 -17.22 -19.91 -5.80
C SER A 558 -18.69 -20.25 -5.53
N GLU A 559 -18.96 -20.78 -4.35
CA GLU A 559 -20.32 -20.89 -3.81
C GLU A 559 -20.78 -19.53 -3.25
N PRO A 560 -22.08 -19.24 -3.19
CA PRO A 560 -22.58 -18.14 -2.38
C PRO A 560 -22.14 -18.32 -0.91
N PHE A 561 -21.58 -17.27 -0.29
CA PHE A 561 -21.03 -17.32 1.07
C PHE A 561 -19.78 -18.20 1.21
N VAL A 562 -18.69 -17.72 0.68
CA VAL A 562 -17.38 -18.34 0.86
C VAL A 562 -16.93 -18.22 2.32
N MET A 563 -16.53 -19.33 2.91
CA MET A 563 -16.00 -19.38 4.27
C MET A 563 -14.48 -19.22 4.28
N ILE A 564 -13.94 -18.63 5.35
CA ILE A 564 -12.49 -18.59 5.57
C ILE A 564 -11.93 -20.01 5.55
N GLY A 565 -10.84 -20.20 4.80
CA GLY A 565 -10.16 -21.47 4.65
C GLY A 565 -9.81 -21.82 3.21
N GLU A 566 -9.26 -23.00 3.04
CA GLU A 566 -8.90 -23.52 1.72
C GLU A 566 -10.15 -23.79 0.86
N LEU A 567 -10.13 -23.28 -0.35
CA LEU A 567 -11.21 -23.43 -1.34
C LEU A 567 -10.91 -24.57 -2.32
N CYS A 568 -9.70 -24.58 -2.82
CA CYS A 568 -9.20 -25.62 -3.72
C CYS A 568 -7.68 -25.66 -3.69
N SER A 569 -7.12 -26.78 -4.10
CA SER A 569 -5.69 -26.91 -4.41
C SER A 569 -5.50 -27.55 -5.79
N VAL A 570 -4.37 -27.26 -6.41
CA VAL A 570 -3.99 -27.79 -7.71
C VAL A 570 -2.49 -28.08 -7.73
N TYR A 571 -2.13 -29.28 -8.19
CA TYR A 571 -0.74 -29.57 -8.53
C TYR A 571 -0.40 -28.91 -9.86
N VAL A 572 0.61 -28.06 -9.85
CA VAL A 572 0.99 -27.20 -10.97
C VAL A 572 1.98 -27.91 -11.86
N ASP A 573 1.54 -28.32 -13.04
CA ASP A 573 2.40 -28.91 -14.07
C ASP A 573 1.90 -28.51 -15.45
N CYS A 574 2.50 -27.50 -16.05
CA CYS A 574 2.23 -27.05 -17.40
C CYS A 574 3.28 -27.55 -18.41
N SER A 575 4.04 -28.58 -18.06
CA SER A 575 5.06 -29.15 -18.94
C SER A 575 4.48 -29.91 -20.13
N ASP A 576 3.22 -30.33 -20.02
CA ASP A 576 2.55 -31.14 -21.06
C ASP A 576 2.01 -30.33 -22.25
N ASP A 577 2.13 -28.99 -22.24
CA ASP A 577 1.73 -28.15 -23.38
C ASP A 577 2.69 -28.14 -24.57
N VAL A 578 3.73 -28.92 -24.51
CA VAL A 578 4.39 -29.37 -25.73
C VAL A 578 3.60 -30.58 -26.25
N THR A 579 2.44 -30.34 -26.89
CA THR A 579 2.02 -31.28 -27.91
C THR A 579 3.24 -31.48 -28.80
N GLU A 580 3.89 -32.61 -28.69
CA GLU A 580 4.70 -33.16 -29.78
C GLU A 580 3.74 -33.25 -30.99
N ASN A 581 3.52 -32.10 -31.67
CA ASN A 581 3.35 -32.25 -33.09
C ASN A 581 4.57 -33.02 -33.52
N GLU A 582 4.38 -34.17 -34.16
CA GLU A 582 5.38 -34.84 -35.00
C GLU A 582 5.73 -33.86 -36.14
N GLN A 583 6.40 -32.75 -35.79
CA GLN A 583 7.01 -31.83 -36.74
C GLN A 583 8.44 -32.37 -36.97
N GLU A 584 8.82 -32.45 -38.20
CA GLU A 584 10.21 -32.76 -38.58
C GLU A 584 11.13 -31.93 -37.68
N ALA A 585 11.93 -32.60 -36.88
CA ALA A 585 12.77 -31.99 -35.85
C ALA A 585 13.70 -30.95 -36.49
N VAL A 586 13.47 -29.67 -36.18
CA VAL A 586 14.38 -28.62 -36.59
C VAL A 586 15.73 -28.89 -35.93
N SER A 587 16.77 -28.94 -36.71
CA SER A 587 18.12 -29.14 -36.21
C SER A 587 19.03 -27.97 -36.58
N VAL A 588 19.87 -27.57 -35.61
CA VAL A 588 20.83 -26.48 -35.80
C VAL A 588 22.23 -27.01 -35.56
N TYR A 589 23.05 -26.99 -36.61
CA TYR A 589 24.40 -27.48 -36.52
C TYR A 589 25.40 -26.62 -37.31
N PRO A 590 26.73 -26.71 -37.01
CA PRO A 590 27.29 -27.39 -35.86
C PRO A 590 26.93 -26.67 -34.54
N ASN A 591 26.63 -27.44 -33.51
CA ASN A 591 26.42 -26.94 -32.17
C ASN A 591 27.25 -27.83 -31.19
N PRO A 592 28.33 -27.33 -30.56
CA PRO A 592 28.87 -25.96 -30.62
C PRO A 592 29.39 -25.49 -31.97
N THR A 593 29.30 -24.16 -32.20
CA THR A 593 29.82 -23.53 -33.42
C THR A 593 30.97 -22.56 -33.14
N ARG A 594 31.83 -22.31 -34.15
CA ARG A 594 32.83 -21.23 -34.09
C ARG A 594 32.48 -20.02 -34.94
N SER A 595 31.60 -20.18 -35.94
CA SER A 595 31.26 -19.07 -36.83
C SER A 595 29.81 -19.11 -37.34
N GLN A 596 29.38 -20.21 -37.92
CA GLN A 596 28.10 -20.32 -38.59
C GLN A 596 27.30 -21.49 -38.08
N ILE A 597 25.98 -21.39 -38.15
CA ILE A 597 25.03 -22.46 -37.93
C ILE A 597 24.18 -22.64 -39.18
N VAL A 598 23.80 -23.88 -39.45
CA VAL A 598 22.86 -24.26 -40.50
C VAL A 598 21.58 -24.76 -39.82
N ILE A 599 20.45 -24.32 -40.31
CA ILE A 599 19.11 -24.71 -39.84
C ILE A 599 18.57 -25.73 -40.82
N GLU A 600 18.22 -26.93 -40.38
CA GLU A 600 17.59 -27.99 -41.18
C GLU A 600 16.21 -28.36 -40.56
N GLY A 601 15.28 -28.83 -41.40
CA GLY A 601 13.96 -29.28 -40.97
C GLY A 601 12.84 -28.24 -41.17
N MET A 602 13.17 -26.98 -41.58
CA MET A 602 12.18 -25.98 -41.99
C MET A 602 12.73 -24.97 -42.97
N GLU A 603 11.84 -24.33 -43.76
CA GLU A 603 12.20 -23.17 -44.58
C GLU A 603 12.10 -21.87 -43.74
N VAL A 604 13.20 -21.18 -43.57
CA VAL A 604 13.36 -20.04 -42.67
C VAL A 604 12.71 -18.77 -43.26
N ALA A 605 11.80 -18.14 -42.52
CA ALA A 605 11.31 -16.79 -42.77
C ALA A 605 12.11 -15.76 -41.96
N GLN A 606 12.39 -16.07 -40.68
CA GLN A 606 13.14 -15.20 -39.80
C GLN A 606 13.88 -16.00 -38.72
N VAL A 607 15.08 -15.55 -38.41
CA VAL A 607 15.90 -16.03 -37.30
C VAL A 607 16.22 -14.87 -36.39
N GLU A 608 15.99 -15.03 -35.11
CA GLU A 608 16.35 -14.07 -34.08
C GLU A 608 17.28 -14.75 -33.08
N VAL A 609 18.41 -14.12 -32.78
CA VAL A 609 19.40 -14.63 -31.84
C VAL A 609 19.41 -13.77 -30.59
N TYR A 610 19.28 -14.43 -29.44
CA TYR A 610 19.26 -13.82 -28.13
C TYR A 610 20.46 -14.27 -27.30
N ASN A 611 21.04 -13.37 -26.51
CA ASN A 611 22.07 -13.74 -25.55
C ASN A 611 21.43 -14.40 -24.29
N ALA A 612 22.26 -14.84 -23.35
CA ALA A 612 21.81 -15.48 -22.10
C ALA A 612 20.96 -14.56 -21.18
N LEU A 613 20.94 -13.24 -21.45
CA LEU A 613 20.12 -12.26 -20.73
C LEU A 613 18.78 -11.98 -21.45
N GLY A 614 18.45 -12.74 -22.51
CA GLY A 614 17.24 -12.54 -23.29
C GLY A 614 17.27 -11.31 -24.22
N GLN A 615 18.42 -10.64 -24.40
CA GLN A 615 18.55 -9.51 -25.30
C GLN A 615 18.78 -10.01 -26.73
N GLN A 616 17.98 -9.50 -27.67
CA GLN A 616 18.15 -9.79 -29.08
C GLN A 616 19.43 -9.14 -29.60
N VAL A 617 20.37 -9.97 -30.08
CA VAL A 617 21.72 -9.56 -30.53
C VAL A 617 21.89 -9.63 -32.03
N MET A 618 21.03 -10.40 -32.73
CA MET A 618 21.10 -10.56 -34.18
C MET A 618 19.75 -10.98 -34.76
N THR A 619 19.52 -10.64 -36.05
CA THR A 619 18.44 -11.20 -36.87
C THR A 619 18.99 -11.63 -38.22
N SER A 620 18.40 -12.68 -38.83
CA SER A 620 18.70 -13.16 -40.16
C SER A 620 17.42 -13.66 -40.84
N GLN A 621 17.43 -13.78 -42.17
CA GLN A 621 16.37 -14.44 -42.95
C GLN A 621 16.95 -15.60 -43.76
N GLU A 622 18.18 -16.01 -43.47
CA GLU A 622 18.90 -17.00 -44.21
C GLU A 622 18.95 -18.33 -43.45
N GLN A 623 18.97 -19.44 -44.19
CA GLN A 623 19.09 -20.79 -43.67
C GLN A 623 20.46 -21.05 -42.99
N ILE A 624 21.46 -20.25 -43.35
CA ILE A 624 22.82 -20.29 -42.78
C ILE A 624 23.06 -18.96 -42.07
N VAL A 625 23.20 -19.01 -40.75
CA VAL A 625 23.37 -17.81 -39.92
C VAL A 625 24.82 -17.67 -39.47
N ASP A 626 25.43 -16.54 -39.78
CA ASP A 626 26.80 -16.23 -39.39
C ASP A 626 26.86 -15.56 -38.01
N LEU A 627 27.32 -16.30 -37.02
CA LEU A 627 27.50 -15.86 -35.64
C LEU A 627 28.92 -15.37 -35.33
N SER A 628 29.80 -15.21 -36.35
CA SER A 628 31.23 -14.89 -36.17
C SER A 628 31.46 -13.55 -35.43
N ALA A 629 30.50 -12.61 -35.55
CA ALA A 629 30.54 -11.31 -34.86
C ALA A 629 30.15 -11.37 -33.37
N LEU A 630 29.59 -12.49 -32.90
CA LEU A 630 29.17 -12.65 -31.52
C LEU A 630 30.32 -13.19 -30.67
N GLU A 631 30.32 -12.83 -29.39
CA GLU A 631 31.30 -13.33 -28.42
C GLU A 631 31.08 -14.82 -28.09
N THR A 632 32.09 -15.48 -27.50
CA THR A 632 31.94 -16.85 -26.98
C THR A 632 30.89 -16.89 -25.89
N GLY A 633 29.92 -17.79 -26.01
CA GLY A 633 28.80 -17.85 -25.05
C GLY A 633 27.65 -18.75 -25.51
N VAL A 634 26.59 -18.76 -24.69
CA VAL A 634 25.33 -19.45 -24.98
C VAL A 634 24.36 -18.46 -25.59
N TYR A 635 23.71 -18.88 -26.67
CA TYR A 635 22.71 -18.11 -27.39
C TYR A 635 21.46 -18.96 -27.58
N PHE A 636 20.28 -18.29 -27.57
CA PHE A 636 19.01 -18.89 -27.91
C PHE A 636 18.59 -18.36 -29.28
N VAL A 637 18.26 -19.26 -30.19
CA VAL A 637 17.91 -18.96 -31.57
C VAL A 637 16.41 -19.25 -31.75
N ARG A 638 15.61 -18.22 -31.96
CA ARG A 638 14.21 -18.33 -32.36
C ARG A 638 14.19 -18.39 -33.89
N ILE A 639 13.60 -19.43 -34.44
CA ILE A 639 13.51 -19.69 -35.88
C ILE A 639 12.03 -19.66 -36.24
N GLU A 640 11.66 -18.82 -37.18
CA GLU A 640 10.30 -18.74 -37.72
C GLU A 640 10.32 -19.17 -39.18
N SER A 641 9.46 -20.13 -39.52
CA SER A 641 9.30 -20.64 -40.88
C SER A 641 8.35 -19.76 -41.71
N ILE A 642 8.36 -19.94 -43.04
CA ILE A 642 7.47 -19.23 -43.95
C ILE A 642 5.99 -19.54 -43.78
N ASP A 643 5.64 -20.65 -43.16
CA ASP A 643 4.28 -21.06 -42.82
C ASP A 643 3.88 -20.63 -41.38
N GLY A 644 4.74 -19.86 -40.69
CA GLY A 644 4.46 -19.27 -39.38
C GLY A 644 4.76 -20.18 -38.18
N GLN A 645 5.42 -21.30 -38.39
CA GLN A 645 5.85 -22.17 -37.28
C GLN A 645 7.07 -21.55 -36.59
N VAL A 646 7.17 -21.74 -35.27
CA VAL A 646 8.29 -21.18 -34.47
C VAL A 646 9.00 -22.32 -33.73
N SER A 647 10.34 -22.37 -33.84
CA SER A 647 11.20 -23.27 -33.07
C SER A 647 12.25 -22.47 -32.29
N PHE A 648 12.67 -23.01 -31.16
CA PHE A 648 13.73 -22.44 -30.33
C PHE A 648 14.86 -23.44 -30.16
N GLU A 649 16.09 -23.00 -30.47
CA GLU A 649 17.26 -23.81 -30.34
C GLU A 649 18.36 -23.14 -29.51
N LYS A 650 19.00 -23.90 -28.64
CA LYS A 650 20.14 -23.44 -27.86
C LYS A 650 21.43 -23.69 -28.63
N VAL A 651 22.20 -22.64 -28.89
CA VAL A 651 23.49 -22.70 -29.62
C VAL A 651 24.62 -22.24 -28.71
N MET A 652 25.69 -23.06 -28.68
CA MET A 652 26.92 -22.73 -27.96
C MET A 652 27.96 -22.19 -28.95
N LYS A 653 28.34 -20.92 -28.83
CA LYS A 653 29.41 -20.27 -29.60
C LYS A 653 30.76 -20.43 -28.89
N GLN A 654 31.77 -21.00 -29.56
CA GLN A 654 33.14 -21.18 -29.06
C GLN A 654 34.11 -20.14 -29.64
#